data_cff224d8dc80a0b6acda7eeddf95d6a5
#
_entry.id   cff224d8dc80a0b6acda7eeddf95d6a5
#
_cell.length_a   1.000
_cell.length_b   1.000
_cell.length_c   1.000
_cell.angle_alpha   90.00
_cell.angle_beta   90.00
_cell.angle_gamma   90.00
#
_symmetry.space_group_name_H-M   'P 1'
#
loop_
_entity.id
_entity.type
_entity.pdbx_description
1 polymer ?
#
loop_
_entity_poly.entity_id
_entity_poly.type
_entity_poly.pdbx_seq_one_letter_code
_entity_poly.pdbx_strand_id
1 'polypeptide(L)'
;MATEKISPGMQQYLDIKAQYPDAFLLFRMGDFYELFYEDAVEAAQILELSLTSRNKNAENPIPMAGVPYHAAQQYIDTLVELGHKVAIAEQMEDPKQAVGVVKREVVQVITPGTVTDSSKMGADSNYLVAIDRQGVQFALSYMDVSTGQFFVTSLDDFTSLCGEIRNLRARELVIGYALSEEEEQVFSNQMNLLLSFEDEVTEDVQLIDNSLTDLEKAAAGKLLSYLHRTQMRDLSHLQKVVHYEIKDYLQMDYATKSSLDLLENGRTGKKHGSLYWLLDETKTAMGMRLLRTWIDRPLIDLKRIESRQAVVQVFLDYFFERSDLVEALKGVYDIERLASRVSFGKTMPKDLLQLSQTLGNIPAIKNILQQINEPALGNLVAGLDPIPELHALISSAIDPEAQGTITDGNIIRTGFDETLDQYRLVMREGAGWIAEIEAKEREASGINNLKIDYNKKDGYYFHVTNSNLGNVPSHFFRKATLKNSERYGTEELAKIEGQMLEARDKSANLEYEIFMRIRQEVEKYIGRLQKLARTIATIDVLQAFAVVAEQQHLVCPRFTDQRELTIDRGRHAVVEKVMGKQTYIPNSIHLTTDTHMQLITGPNMSGKSTYMRQLAVIVILAQMGSYVPADQAALPIFDAIFTRIGAADDLVSGQSTFMVEMMEANKAVRLATDRSLILFDELGRGTATYDGMALAQSIIEYIHDKIGAKTLFATHYHELTDLSQTLEHLENVHVSTLEKDGQVTFLHKIAQGPADKSYGIHVAKIAGMPEELLQRADRILQTLENQAPTAPTHPAPTVVEEPSGQLDLFADTPSHPVLDELEKLDIYNMTPMEVMMRVAELKKKL
;
A
#
# COMPACT_ATOMS: atom_id res chain seq x y z
N MET A 1 -15.07 14.32 51.88
CA MET A 1 -15.30 14.50 50.44
C MET A 1 -16.23 13.39 50.02
N ALA A 2 -17.50 13.72 49.63
CA ALA A 2 -18.41 12.70 49.13
C ALA A 2 -17.91 12.24 47.77
N THR A 3 -17.50 10.99 47.65
CA THR A 3 -17.20 10.35 46.36
C THR A 3 -18.46 10.42 45.52
N GLU A 4 -18.47 11.25 44.48
CA GLU A 4 -19.52 11.25 43.46
C GLU A 4 -19.74 9.82 42.99
N LYS A 5 -20.97 9.28 43.18
CA LYS A 5 -21.31 7.94 42.72
C LYS A 5 -21.32 7.95 41.20
N ILE A 6 -20.25 7.41 40.58
CA ILE A 6 -20.17 7.15 39.14
C ILE A 6 -21.37 6.28 38.75
N SER A 7 -22.09 6.62 37.70
CA SER A 7 -23.19 5.80 37.22
C SER A 7 -22.68 4.42 36.74
N PRO A 8 -23.45 3.34 36.88
CA PRO A 8 -22.99 2.00 36.49
C PRO A 8 -22.57 1.89 35.02
N GLY A 9 -23.25 2.64 34.11
CA GLY A 9 -22.83 2.69 32.69
C GLY A 9 -21.52 3.40 32.47
N MET A 10 -21.18 4.43 33.27
CA MET A 10 -19.91 5.12 33.20
C MET A 10 -18.78 4.29 33.84
N GLN A 11 -19.09 3.50 34.86
CA GLN A 11 -18.14 2.55 35.45
C GLN A 11 -17.73 1.51 34.39
N GLN A 12 -18.72 0.97 33.64
CA GLN A 12 -18.48 0.02 32.55
C GLN A 12 -17.59 0.64 31.44
N TYR A 13 -17.80 1.94 31.10
CA TYR A 13 -16.94 2.66 30.17
C TYR A 13 -15.49 2.72 30.67
N LEU A 14 -15.28 3.11 31.92
CA LEU A 14 -13.94 3.22 32.51
C LEU A 14 -13.23 1.87 32.61
N ASP A 15 -13.96 0.82 32.97
CA ASP A 15 -13.42 -0.55 33.07
C ASP A 15 -12.96 -1.07 31.70
N ILE A 16 -13.72 -0.75 30.62
CA ILE A 16 -13.34 -1.08 29.26
C ILE A 16 -12.19 -0.20 28.78
N LYS A 17 -12.24 1.13 29.02
CA LYS A 17 -11.14 2.02 28.61
C LYS A 17 -9.80 1.68 29.26
N ALA A 18 -9.82 1.20 30.49
CA ALA A 18 -8.61 0.72 31.17
C ALA A 18 -7.94 -0.49 30.47
N GLN A 19 -8.69 -1.28 29.72
CA GLN A 19 -8.17 -2.41 28.93
C GLN A 19 -7.60 -1.95 27.58
N TYR A 20 -8.04 -0.80 27.05
CA TYR A 20 -7.63 -0.22 25.76
C TYR A 20 -7.21 1.24 25.93
N PRO A 21 -6.17 1.53 26.73
CA PRO A 21 -5.80 2.91 27.07
C PRO A 21 -5.32 3.72 25.89
N ASP A 22 -4.72 3.07 24.88
CA ASP A 22 -4.15 3.64 23.67
C ASP A 22 -5.12 3.72 22.46
N ALA A 23 -6.42 3.39 22.67
CA ALA A 23 -7.42 3.41 21.62
C ALA A 23 -8.57 4.37 21.96
N PHE A 24 -9.10 5.10 21.00
CA PHE A 24 -10.38 5.80 21.14
C PHE A 24 -11.50 4.79 21.35
N LEU A 25 -12.22 4.91 22.46
CA LEU A 25 -13.32 4.00 22.78
C LEU A 25 -14.66 4.52 22.27
N LEU A 26 -15.14 3.95 21.17
CA LEU A 26 -16.50 4.16 20.65
C LEU A 26 -17.48 3.27 21.43
N PHE A 27 -18.18 3.88 22.40
CA PHE A 27 -19.05 3.19 23.34
C PHE A 27 -20.52 3.31 22.92
N ARG A 28 -21.16 2.20 22.56
CA ARG A 28 -22.53 2.17 22.08
C ARG A 28 -23.54 2.61 23.12
N MET A 29 -24.27 3.69 22.83
CA MET A 29 -25.36 4.24 23.67
C MET A 29 -26.60 4.51 22.80
N GLY A 30 -27.51 3.53 22.71
CA GLY A 30 -28.69 3.61 21.84
C GLY A 30 -28.26 3.71 20.35
N ASP A 31 -28.67 4.82 19.70
CA ASP A 31 -28.36 5.06 18.27
C ASP A 31 -27.02 5.77 18.01
N PHE A 32 -26.21 5.98 19.06
CA PHE A 32 -24.93 6.66 18.97
C PHE A 32 -23.80 5.80 19.50
N TYR A 33 -22.58 6.06 18.98
CA TYR A 33 -21.35 5.79 19.68
C TYR A 33 -20.91 7.06 20.38
N GLU A 34 -20.73 6.99 21.68
CA GLU A 34 -20.31 8.11 22.53
C GLU A 34 -18.87 7.91 22.99
N LEU A 35 -18.09 8.99 22.99
CA LEU A 35 -16.76 9.09 23.56
C LEU A 35 -16.85 10.00 24.78
N PHE A 36 -15.99 9.74 25.78
CA PHE A 36 -15.97 10.47 27.02
C PHE A 36 -14.56 10.89 27.41
N TYR A 37 -14.47 11.82 28.37
CA TYR A 37 -13.21 12.34 28.94
C TYR A 37 -12.25 12.87 27.86
N GLU A 38 -10.99 12.45 27.92
CA GLU A 38 -9.92 12.86 26.99
C GLU A 38 -10.23 12.42 25.56
N ASP A 39 -10.73 11.19 25.36
CA ASP A 39 -11.13 10.70 24.04
C ASP A 39 -12.17 11.62 23.37
N ALA A 40 -13.12 12.19 24.15
CA ALA A 40 -14.11 13.10 23.59
C ALA A 40 -13.52 14.42 23.19
N VAL A 41 -12.57 14.95 23.95
CA VAL A 41 -11.93 16.25 23.68
C VAL A 41 -11.06 16.15 22.41
N GLU A 42 -10.24 15.13 22.33
CA GLU A 42 -9.34 14.90 21.22
C GLU A 42 -10.11 14.53 19.93
N ALA A 43 -11.03 13.56 20.01
CA ALA A 43 -11.86 13.19 18.86
C ALA A 43 -12.73 14.36 18.35
N ALA A 44 -13.24 15.24 19.24
CA ALA A 44 -14.00 16.41 18.81
C ALA A 44 -13.16 17.39 17.99
N GLN A 45 -11.87 17.53 18.30
CA GLN A 45 -10.94 18.37 17.53
C GLN A 45 -10.60 17.73 16.18
N ILE A 46 -10.26 16.44 16.17
CA ILE A 46 -9.84 15.71 14.96
C ILE A 46 -11.01 15.57 13.97
N LEU A 47 -12.19 15.23 14.47
CA LEU A 47 -13.37 14.90 13.66
C LEU A 47 -14.33 16.08 13.46
N GLU A 48 -13.97 17.27 13.95
CA GLU A 48 -14.81 18.48 13.93
C GLU A 48 -16.21 18.27 14.54
N LEU A 49 -16.27 17.46 15.62
CA LEU A 49 -17.53 17.18 16.33
C LEU A 49 -17.84 18.23 17.39
N SER A 50 -19.14 18.38 17.68
CA SER A 50 -19.59 19.22 18.78
C SER A 50 -19.24 18.57 20.13
N LEU A 51 -18.33 19.17 20.88
CA LEU A 51 -18.04 18.76 22.25
C LEU A 51 -19.20 19.20 23.17
N THR A 52 -19.78 18.24 23.85
CA THR A 52 -20.86 18.46 24.84
C THR A 52 -20.41 17.95 26.20
N SER A 53 -21.29 17.94 27.18
CA SER A 53 -21.01 17.36 28.48
C SER A 53 -22.20 16.58 29.01
N ARG A 54 -21.92 15.44 29.61
CA ARG A 54 -22.86 14.68 30.40
C ARG A 54 -22.91 15.31 31.80
N ASN A 55 -24.09 15.41 32.38
CA ASN A 55 -24.30 16.05 33.69
C ASN A 55 -23.86 17.53 33.72
N LYS A 56 -24.39 18.35 32.80
CA LYS A 56 -24.05 19.78 32.64
C LYS A 56 -24.13 20.61 33.95
N ASN A 57 -24.89 20.13 34.93
CA ASN A 57 -25.12 20.82 36.20
C ASN A 57 -24.24 20.26 37.34
N ALA A 58 -23.34 19.30 37.07
CA ALA A 58 -22.41 18.78 38.05
C ALA A 58 -21.22 19.74 38.23
N GLU A 59 -20.56 19.66 39.40
CA GLU A 59 -19.35 20.45 39.69
C GLU A 59 -18.22 20.18 38.69
N ASN A 60 -18.13 18.91 38.20
CA ASN A 60 -17.21 18.48 37.18
C ASN A 60 -17.99 17.77 36.04
N PRO A 61 -18.49 18.49 35.04
CA PRO A 61 -19.19 17.87 33.91
C PRO A 61 -18.24 17.02 33.06
N ILE A 62 -18.67 15.80 32.72
CA ILE A 62 -17.87 14.86 31.89
C ILE A 62 -17.93 15.27 30.44
N PRO A 63 -16.80 15.62 29.78
CA PRO A 63 -16.75 15.89 28.35
C PRO A 63 -17.29 14.69 27.55
N MET A 64 -18.09 14.95 26.51
CA MET A 64 -18.72 13.93 25.69
C MET A 64 -18.82 14.41 24.25
N ALA A 65 -18.48 13.53 23.33
CA ALA A 65 -18.75 13.67 21.89
C ALA A 65 -19.43 12.39 21.39
N GLY A 66 -20.19 12.46 20.33
CA GLY A 66 -20.89 11.28 19.82
C GLY A 66 -21.13 11.34 18.34
N VAL A 67 -21.13 10.16 17.70
CA VAL A 67 -21.39 9.95 16.28
C VAL A 67 -22.56 8.98 16.11
N PRO A 68 -23.49 9.18 15.14
CA PRO A 68 -24.53 8.21 14.86
C PRO A 68 -23.93 6.87 14.43
N TYR A 69 -24.42 5.75 14.98
CA TYR A 69 -23.80 4.44 14.73
C TYR A 69 -23.79 4.05 13.24
N HIS A 70 -24.83 4.44 12.49
CA HIS A 70 -24.93 4.15 11.07
C HIS A 70 -23.94 4.97 10.20
N ALA A 71 -23.38 6.06 10.74
CA ALA A 71 -22.39 6.90 10.07
C ALA A 71 -20.98 6.73 10.67
N ALA A 72 -20.80 5.86 11.66
CA ALA A 72 -19.57 5.75 12.42
C ALA A 72 -18.34 5.36 11.56
N GLN A 73 -18.53 4.57 10.50
CA GLN A 73 -17.42 4.08 9.66
C GLN A 73 -16.55 5.21 9.11
N GLN A 74 -17.16 6.30 8.62
CA GLN A 74 -16.41 7.43 8.09
C GLN A 74 -15.52 8.12 9.13
N TYR A 75 -16.01 8.21 10.38
CA TYR A 75 -15.25 8.79 11.49
C TYR A 75 -14.12 7.85 11.95
N ILE A 76 -14.41 6.55 12.02
CA ILE A 76 -13.40 5.51 12.30
C ILE A 76 -12.27 5.57 11.26
N ASP A 77 -12.61 5.60 9.98
CA ASP A 77 -11.63 5.68 8.89
C ASP A 77 -10.73 6.90 9.03
N THR A 78 -11.29 8.06 9.41
CA THR A 78 -10.51 9.29 9.61
C THR A 78 -9.53 9.16 10.78
N LEU A 79 -9.97 8.63 11.93
CA LEU A 79 -9.08 8.42 13.09
C LEU A 79 -7.94 7.45 12.75
N VAL A 80 -8.27 6.35 12.08
CA VAL A 80 -7.30 5.31 11.73
C VAL A 80 -6.31 5.80 10.66
N GLU A 81 -6.75 6.61 9.69
CA GLU A 81 -5.86 7.24 8.70
C GLU A 81 -4.83 8.18 9.36
N LEU A 82 -5.20 8.82 10.45
CA LEU A 82 -4.31 9.66 11.25
C LEU A 82 -3.41 8.87 12.22
N GLY A 83 -3.46 7.54 12.19
CA GLY A 83 -2.60 6.68 12.98
C GLY A 83 -3.15 6.27 14.34
N HIS A 84 -4.42 6.55 14.64
CA HIS A 84 -5.03 6.19 15.93
C HIS A 84 -5.69 4.80 15.90
N LYS A 85 -5.72 4.14 17.05
CA LYS A 85 -6.50 2.92 17.28
C LYS A 85 -7.91 3.26 17.72
N VAL A 86 -8.89 2.46 17.31
CA VAL A 86 -10.30 2.64 17.66
C VAL A 86 -10.90 1.34 18.17
N ALA A 87 -11.31 1.31 19.45
CA ALA A 87 -12.01 0.19 20.06
C ALA A 87 -13.52 0.39 19.96
N ILE A 88 -14.24 -0.60 19.43
CA ILE A 88 -15.69 -0.55 19.24
C ILE A 88 -16.34 -1.43 20.32
N ALA A 89 -17.09 -0.80 21.22
CA ALA A 89 -17.87 -1.49 22.26
C ALA A 89 -19.35 -1.52 21.90
N GLU A 90 -19.89 -2.73 21.71
CA GLU A 90 -21.29 -2.99 21.34
C GLU A 90 -22.13 -3.48 22.51
N GLN A 91 -23.44 -3.30 22.41
CA GLN A 91 -24.42 -3.84 23.35
C GLN A 91 -24.59 -5.33 23.07
N MET A 92 -24.34 -6.18 24.09
CA MET A 92 -24.38 -7.63 23.95
C MET A 92 -25.76 -8.24 24.21
N GLU A 93 -26.73 -7.42 24.64
CA GLU A 93 -28.10 -7.86 24.97
C GLU A 93 -29.13 -6.80 24.54
N ASP A 94 -30.37 -7.24 24.32
CA ASP A 94 -31.48 -6.33 23.97
C ASP A 94 -31.78 -5.42 25.17
N PRO A 95 -31.75 -4.09 25.02
CA PRO A 95 -32.08 -3.13 26.07
C PRO A 95 -33.44 -3.35 26.73
N LYS A 96 -34.39 -3.99 26.01
CA LYS A 96 -35.75 -4.28 26.54
C LYS A 96 -35.78 -5.51 27.46
N GLN A 97 -34.76 -6.38 27.39
CA GLN A 97 -34.65 -7.61 28.16
C GLN A 97 -33.60 -7.51 29.28
N ALA A 98 -32.81 -6.46 29.28
CA ALA A 98 -31.69 -6.28 30.21
C ALA A 98 -32.23 -6.02 31.64
N VAL A 99 -31.69 -6.78 32.61
CA VAL A 99 -31.90 -6.57 34.04
C VAL A 99 -30.80 -5.69 34.59
N GLY A 100 -31.03 -4.37 34.67
CA GLY A 100 -30.02 -3.41 35.12
C GLY A 100 -29.39 -2.60 34.00
N VAL A 101 -28.04 -2.56 33.94
CA VAL A 101 -27.29 -1.87 32.87
C VAL A 101 -27.01 -2.85 31.76
N VAL A 102 -27.38 -2.49 30.52
CA VAL A 102 -27.05 -3.27 29.32
C VAL A 102 -25.56 -3.57 29.27
N LYS A 103 -25.19 -4.84 29.16
CA LYS A 103 -23.79 -5.29 29.07
C LYS A 103 -23.20 -4.84 27.73
N ARG A 104 -21.98 -4.31 27.77
CA ARG A 104 -21.21 -3.92 26.58
C ARG A 104 -19.84 -4.57 26.63
N GLU A 105 -19.37 -5.01 25.49
CA GLU A 105 -18.04 -5.58 25.31
C GLU A 105 -17.40 -5.01 24.04
N VAL A 106 -16.07 -4.95 24.02
CA VAL A 106 -15.35 -4.62 22.79
C VAL A 106 -15.49 -5.78 21.84
N VAL A 107 -15.97 -5.51 20.64
CA VAL A 107 -16.16 -6.51 19.57
C VAL A 107 -15.10 -6.44 18.51
N GLN A 108 -14.36 -5.34 18.44
CA GLN A 108 -13.27 -5.15 17.50
C GLN A 108 -12.41 -3.95 17.93
N VAL A 109 -11.08 -4.05 17.72
CA VAL A 109 -10.17 -2.91 17.71
C VAL A 109 -9.68 -2.70 16.27
N ILE A 110 -9.94 -1.53 15.71
CA ILE A 110 -9.49 -1.17 14.36
C ILE A 110 -8.23 -0.33 14.50
N THR A 111 -7.18 -0.73 13.81
CA THR A 111 -5.87 -0.08 13.80
C THR A 111 -5.43 0.20 12.36
N PRO A 112 -4.45 1.06 12.11
CA PRO A 112 -3.96 1.34 10.75
C PRO A 112 -3.60 0.10 9.93
N GLY A 113 -3.04 -0.95 10.57
CA GLY A 113 -2.67 -2.21 9.92
C GLY A 113 -3.82 -3.21 9.77
N THR A 114 -4.93 -3.05 10.52
CA THR A 114 -6.05 -4.00 10.52
C THR A 114 -7.28 -3.52 9.75
N VAL A 115 -7.22 -2.40 9.06
CA VAL A 115 -8.31 -1.91 8.21
C VAL A 115 -8.56 -2.90 7.08
N THR A 116 -9.81 -3.39 6.98
CA THR A 116 -10.22 -4.34 5.94
C THR A 116 -11.22 -3.76 4.95
N ASP A 117 -11.91 -2.69 5.30
CA ASP A 117 -13.08 -2.19 4.57
C ASP A 117 -13.12 -0.66 4.56
N SER A 118 -12.05 -0.07 4.02
CA SER A 118 -12.03 1.37 3.76
C SER A 118 -12.46 1.63 2.32
N SER A 119 -13.47 2.48 2.13
CA SER A 119 -13.88 3.00 0.81
C SER A 119 -12.72 3.71 0.09
N LYS A 120 -11.68 4.09 0.82
CA LYS A 120 -10.50 4.80 0.34
C LYS A 120 -9.33 3.87 -0.03
N MET A 121 -9.32 2.60 0.42
CA MET A 121 -8.22 1.67 0.12
C MET A 121 -8.10 1.32 -1.38
N GLY A 122 -9.18 1.44 -2.15
CA GLY A 122 -9.14 1.09 -3.56
C GLY A 122 -8.59 -0.31 -3.81
N ALA A 123 -7.64 -0.42 -4.74
CA ALA A 123 -6.92 -1.67 -5.05
C ALA A 123 -5.62 -1.85 -4.23
N ASP A 124 -5.31 -0.98 -3.26
CA ASP A 124 -4.05 -1.01 -2.53
C ASP A 124 -4.05 -2.11 -1.46
N SER A 125 -2.87 -2.70 -1.22
CA SER A 125 -2.64 -3.58 -0.09
C SER A 125 -2.39 -2.78 1.19
N ASN A 126 -2.80 -3.33 2.33
CA ASN A 126 -2.53 -2.76 3.65
C ASN A 126 -1.84 -3.81 4.51
N TYR A 127 -0.53 -3.65 4.70
CA TYR A 127 0.26 -4.64 5.42
C TYR A 127 0.36 -4.30 6.90
N LEU A 128 -0.05 -5.27 7.73
CA LEU A 128 0.28 -5.33 9.15
C LEU A 128 1.58 -6.12 9.29
N VAL A 129 2.57 -5.54 9.94
CA VAL A 129 3.92 -6.13 10.06
C VAL A 129 4.20 -6.46 11.52
N ALA A 130 4.79 -7.62 11.78
CA ALA A 130 5.35 -7.98 13.08
C ALA A 130 6.83 -8.31 12.98
N ILE A 131 7.57 -7.96 14.01
CA ILE A 131 9.00 -8.26 14.12
C ILE A 131 9.32 -8.96 15.44
N ASP A 132 10.28 -9.87 15.35
CA ASP A 132 10.88 -10.47 16.53
C ASP A 132 12.39 -10.53 16.38
N ARG A 133 13.13 -10.73 17.49
CA ARG A 133 14.59 -10.64 17.54
C ARG A 133 15.21 -11.74 18.36
N GLN A 134 16.27 -12.33 17.85
CA GLN A 134 17.15 -13.23 18.58
C GLN A 134 18.61 -12.84 18.39
N GLY A 135 19.19 -12.18 19.38
CA GLY A 135 20.55 -11.63 19.27
C GLY A 135 20.63 -10.50 18.24
N VAL A 136 21.39 -10.71 17.17
CA VAL A 136 21.53 -9.76 16.04
C VAL A 136 20.58 -10.05 14.87
N GLN A 137 19.97 -11.23 14.85
CA GLN A 137 19.05 -11.65 13.81
C GLN A 137 17.62 -11.21 14.12
N PHE A 138 16.90 -10.88 13.05
CA PHE A 138 15.49 -10.49 13.10
C PHE A 138 14.65 -11.43 12.25
N ALA A 139 13.41 -11.66 12.64
CA ALA A 139 12.38 -12.16 11.74
C ALA A 139 11.32 -11.07 11.54
N LEU A 140 10.88 -10.94 10.32
CA LEU A 140 9.81 -10.06 9.91
C LEU A 140 8.69 -10.90 9.32
N SER A 141 7.50 -10.75 9.88
CA SER A 141 6.27 -11.34 9.36
C SER A 141 5.31 -10.25 8.96
N TYR A 142 4.60 -10.41 7.84
CA TYR A 142 3.59 -9.46 7.43
C TYR A 142 2.37 -10.13 6.79
N MET A 143 1.23 -9.47 6.91
CA MET A 143 0.01 -9.93 6.26
C MET A 143 -0.83 -8.76 5.74
N ASP A 144 -1.61 -9.04 4.69
CA ASP A 144 -2.75 -8.20 4.30
C ASP A 144 -4.03 -8.86 4.83
N VAL A 145 -4.58 -8.25 5.88
CA VAL A 145 -5.77 -8.76 6.56
C VAL A 145 -6.99 -8.81 5.62
N SER A 146 -7.03 -7.93 4.61
CA SER A 146 -8.14 -7.87 3.65
C SER A 146 -8.11 -8.99 2.59
N THR A 147 -6.96 -9.63 2.36
CA THR A 147 -6.79 -10.71 1.37
C THR A 147 -6.40 -12.04 2.01
N GLY A 148 -5.97 -12.00 3.26
CA GLY A 148 -5.49 -13.16 4.01
C GLY A 148 -4.09 -13.63 3.61
N GLN A 149 -3.36 -12.88 2.79
CA GLN A 149 -1.99 -13.20 2.41
C GLN A 149 -1.05 -13.01 3.60
N PHE A 150 -0.17 -13.99 3.86
CA PHE A 150 0.66 -14.06 5.04
C PHE A 150 2.08 -14.52 4.68
N PHE A 151 3.09 -13.73 5.05
CA PHE A 151 4.48 -13.95 4.67
C PHE A 151 5.43 -13.81 5.86
N VAL A 152 6.60 -14.46 5.76
CA VAL A 152 7.67 -14.36 6.77
C VAL A 152 9.04 -14.42 6.11
N THR A 153 10.02 -13.72 6.68
CA THR A 153 11.42 -13.76 6.28
C THR A 153 12.33 -13.53 7.48
N SER A 154 13.57 -14.02 7.38
CA SER A 154 14.65 -13.74 8.34
C SER A 154 15.60 -12.69 7.77
N LEU A 155 16.19 -11.88 8.66
CA LEU A 155 17.05 -10.75 8.33
C LEU A 155 18.27 -10.73 9.27
N ASP A 156 19.45 -10.48 8.72
CA ASP A 156 20.70 -10.59 9.46
C ASP A 156 21.04 -9.34 10.29
N ASP A 157 20.44 -8.18 9.97
CA ASP A 157 20.77 -6.91 10.62
C ASP A 157 19.59 -5.93 10.63
N PHE A 158 19.69 -4.91 11.50
CA PHE A 158 18.70 -3.86 11.68
C PHE A 158 18.48 -2.98 10.44
N THR A 159 19.53 -2.74 9.65
CA THR A 159 19.43 -1.92 8.43
C THR A 159 18.57 -2.61 7.37
N SER A 160 18.77 -3.91 7.20
CA SER A 160 17.96 -4.76 6.31
C SER A 160 16.50 -4.82 6.76
N LEU A 161 16.27 -4.92 8.09
CA LEU A 161 14.93 -4.87 8.68
C LEU A 161 14.23 -3.54 8.35
N CYS A 162 14.86 -2.41 8.63
CA CYS A 162 14.31 -1.09 8.31
C CYS A 162 14.03 -0.92 6.81
N GLY A 163 14.93 -1.45 5.97
CA GLY A 163 14.76 -1.47 4.52
C GLY A 163 13.50 -2.19 4.08
N GLU A 164 13.27 -3.39 4.63
CA GLU A 164 12.11 -4.20 4.26
C GLU A 164 10.79 -3.61 4.80
N ILE A 165 10.77 -3.08 6.01
CA ILE A 165 9.58 -2.39 6.56
C ILE A 165 9.19 -1.18 5.69
N ARG A 166 10.18 -0.38 5.24
CA ARG A 166 9.94 0.74 4.32
C ARG A 166 9.40 0.27 2.96
N ASN A 167 9.96 -0.82 2.42
CA ASN A 167 9.51 -1.43 1.18
C ASN A 167 8.05 -1.89 1.26
N LEU A 168 7.63 -2.44 2.39
CA LEU A 168 6.25 -2.85 2.66
C LEU A 168 5.29 -1.67 2.86
N ARG A 169 5.82 -0.45 3.05
CA ARG A 169 5.02 0.75 3.36
C ARG A 169 4.08 0.52 4.54
N ALA A 170 4.57 -0.21 5.55
CA ALA A 170 3.80 -0.50 6.75
C ALA A 170 3.36 0.81 7.43
N ARG A 171 2.18 0.79 8.03
CA ARG A 171 1.67 1.88 8.86
C ARG A 171 1.68 1.53 10.34
N GLU A 172 1.76 0.24 10.64
CA GLU A 172 1.75 -0.31 11.99
C GLU A 172 2.75 -1.44 12.10
N LEU A 173 3.50 -1.44 13.19
CA LEU A 173 4.51 -2.43 13.52
C LEU A 173 4.18 -3.08 14.86
N VAL A 174 3.97 -4.39 14.85
CA VAL A 174 3.79 -5.21 16.02
C VAL A 174 5.16 -5.70 16.48
N ILE A 175 5.50 -5.44 17.74
CA ILE A 175 6.83 -5.66 18.28
C ILE A 175 6.79 -6.77 19.31
N GLY A 176 7.64 -7.77 19.12
CA GLY A 176 7.75 -8.94 19.96
C GLY A 176 8.88 -8.93 20.99
N TYR A 177 9.58 -7.79 21.15
CA TYR A 177 10.71 -7.66 22.08
C TYR A 177 10.81 -6.22 22.61
N ALA A 178 11.63 -6.01 23.64
CA ALA A 178 11.86 -4.67 24.18
C ALA A 178 12.76 -3.87 23.24
N LEU A 179 12.27 -2.72 22.76
CA LEU A 179 13.03 -1.81 21.90
C LEU A 179 14.11 -1.05 22.69
N SER A 180 15.22 -0.74 22.03
CA SER A 180 16.13 0.30 22.47
C SER A 180 15.56 1.69 22.14
N GLU A 181 16.07 2.74 22.80
CA GLU A 181 15.68 4.12 22.53
C GLU A 181 15.96 4.52 21.05
N GLU A 182 17.05 4.00 20.47
CA GLU A 182 17.40 4.24 19.07
C GLU A 182 16.40 3.56 18.11
N GLU A 183 16.04 2.30 18.35
CA GLU A 183 15.06 1.56 17.55
C GLU A 183 13.68 2.23 17.62
N GLU A 184 13.24 2.63 18.82
CA GLU A 184 11.97 3.35 18.98
C GLU A 184 11.97 4.66 18.23
N GLN A 185 13.05 5.43 18.30
CA GLN A 185 13.20 6.68 17.56
C GLN A 185 13.16 6.48 16.04
N VAL A 186 13.79 5.43 15.54
CA VAL A 186 13.78 5.10 14.10
C VAL A 186 12.36 4.73 13.65
N PHE A 187 11.70 3.82 14.37
CA PHE A 187 10.38 3.33 13.95
C PHE A 187 9.28 4.39 14.10
N SER A 188 9.21 5.09 15.25
CA SER A 188 8.16 6.07 15.52
C SER A 188 8.39 7.39 14.80
N ASN A 189 9.60 7.98 14.91
CA ASN A 189 9.86 9.34 14.44
C ASN A 189 10.34 9.39 12.98
N GLN A 190 11.28 8.51 12.58
CA GLN A 190 11.82 8.55 11.22
C GLN A 190 10.95 7.80 10.20
N MET A 191 10.29 6.72 10.63
CA MET A 191 9.43 5.91 9.76
C MET A 191 7.94 6.19 9.94
N ASN A 192 7.56 6.98 10.95
CA ASN A 192 6.18 7.37 11.29
C ASN A 192 5.24 6.15 11.42
N LEU A 193 5.69 5.11 12.14
CA LEU A 193 4.94 3.88 12.36
C LEU A 193 4.19 3.94 13.69
N LEU A 194 2.96 3.44 13.70
CA LEU A 194 2.27 3.10 14.93
C LEU A 194 2.91 1.85 15.53
N LEU A 195 3.41 1.95 16.77
CA LEU A 195 4.01 0.83 17.48
C LEU A 195 2.97 0.13 18.34
N SER A 196 2.85 -1.18 18.16
CA SER A 196 1.98 -2.08 18.92
C SER A 196 2.82 -3.20 19.51
N PHE A 197 2.54 -3.61 20.75
CA PHE A 197 3.32 -4.64 21.43
C PHE A 197 2.49 -5.91 21.59
N GLU A 198 3.14 -7.06 21.39
CA GLU A 198 2.52 -8.39 21.55
C GLU A 198 3.56 -9.38 22.10
N ASP A 199 3.28 -9.89 23.30
CA ASP A 199 4.15 -10.86 23.97
C ASP A 199 3.68 -12.31 23.74
N GLU A 200 2.39 -12.51 23.48
CA GLU A 200 1.82 -13.83 23.26
C GLU A 200 2.15 -14.37 21.87
N VAL A 201 2.41 -15.66 21.79
CA VAL A 201 2.68 -16.37 20.53
C VAL A 201 1.58 -17.41 20.31
N THR A 202 0.75 -17.20 19.29
CA THR A 202 -0.23 -18.19 18.87
C THR A 202 0.44 -19.27 18.02
N GLU A 203 0.37 -20.52 18.50
CA GLU A 203 0.80 -21.68 17.73
C GLU A 203 -0.39 -22.23 16.92
N ASP A 204 -0.43 -21.89 15.64
CA ASP A 204 -1.40 -22.45 14.69
C ASP A 204 -0.66 -23.30 13.65
N VAL A 205 -0.70 -24.62 13.84
CA VAL A 205 -0.01 -25.59 12.97
C VAL A 205 -0.62 -25.63 11.55
N GLN A 206 -1.84 -25.14 11.34
CA GLN A 206 -2.46 -25.09 10.03
C GLN A 206 -1.94 -23.91 9.20
N LEU A 207 -1.66 -22.79 9.87
CA LEU A 207 -1.16 -21.59 9.25
C LEU A 207 0.37 -21.50 9.27
N ILE A 208 1.01 -21.89 10.38
CA ILE A 208 2.48 -21.78 10.58
C ILE A 208 3.12 -23.14 10.34
N ASP A 209 3.96 -23.26 9.31
CA ASP A 209 4.65 -24.52 8.96
C ASP A 209 5.79 -24.83 9.92
N ASN A 210 5.98 -26.13 10.18
CA ASN A 210 7.11 -26.64 10.96
C ASN A 210 8.48 -26.44 10.29
N SER A 211 8.51 -26.17 8.99
CA SER A 211 9.74 -25.90 8.24
C SER A 211 10.36 -24.53 8.53
N LEU A 212 9.59 -23.61 9.14
CA LEU A 212 10.07 -22.30 9.55
C LEU A 212 11.01 -22.38 10.74
N THR A 213 11.94 -21.43 10.85
CA THR A 213 12.81 -21.27 12.02
C THR A 213 11.99 -20.87 13.25
N ASP A 214 12.50 -21.10 14.45
CA ASP A 214 11.79 -20.76 15.69
C ASP A 214 11.55 -19.25 15.81
N LEU A 215 12.48 -18.43 15.30
CA LEU A 215 12.34 -16.97 15.27
C LEU A 215 11.24 -16.53 14.29
N GLU A 216 11.15 -17.15 13.12
CA GLU A 216 10.08 -16.89 12.15
C GLU A 216 8.70 -17.32 12.68
N LYS A 217 8.63 -18.46 13.35
CA LYS A 217 7.40 -18.92 14.01
C LYS A 217 6.96 -17.94 15.11
N ALA A 218 7.92 -17.39 15.87
CA ALA A 218 7.62 -16.41 16.90
C ALA A 218 7.06 -15.12 16.30
N ALA A 219 7.68 -14.57 15.26
CA ALA A 219 7.19 -13.37 14.57
C ALA A 219 5.81 -13.58 13.95
N ALA A 220 5.59 -14.71 13.27
CA ALA A 220 4.29 -15.06 12.69
C ALA A 220 3.21 -15.31 13.76
N GLY A 221 3.57 -16.02 14.85
CA GLY A 221 2.67 -16.31 15.95
C GLY A 221 2.24 -15.06 16.74
N LYS A 222 3.14 -14.10 16.93
CA LYS A 222 2.82 -12.78 17.54
C LYS A 222 1.89 -11.96 16.67
N LEU A 223 2.11 -11.98 15.33
CA LEU A 223 1.21 -11.32 14.40
C LEU A 223 -0.21 -11.91 14.47
N LEU A 224 -0.34 -13.24 14.56
CA LEU A 224 -1.63 -13.92 14.76
C LEU A 224 -2.25 -13.58 16.11
N SER A 225 -1.50 -13.60 17.21
CA SER A 225 -2.00 -13.23 18.53
C SER A 225 -2.55 -11.82 18.54
N TYR A 226 -1.80 -10.87 18.00
CA TYR A 226 -2.24 -9.49 17.85
C TYR A 226 -3.54 -9.37 17.03
N LEU A 227 -3.63 -10.10 15.92
CA LEU A 227 -4.82 -10.08 15.07
C LEU A 227 -6.03 -10.72 15.78
N HIS A 228 -5.87 -11.84 16.49
CA HIS A 228 -6.93 -12.43 17.31
C HIS A 228 -7.44 -11.48 18.38
N ARG A 229 -6.52 -10.81 19.09
CA ARG A 229 -6.86 -9.85 20.13
C ARG A 229 -7.57 -8.61 19.61
N THR A 230 -7.23 -8.15 18.40
CA THR A 230 -7.82 -6.94 17.81
C THR A 230 -9.10 -7.22 17.05
N GLN A 231 -9.19 -8.32 16.32
CA GLN A 231 -10.35 -8.60 15.45
C GLN A 231 -11.48 -9.35 16.19
N MET A 232 -11.16 -10.20 17.19
CA MET A 232 -12.14 -10.97 18.02
C MET A 232 -13.16 -11.73 17.18
N ARG A 233 -12.75 -12.23 15.99
CA ARG A 233 -13.59 -12.88 14.99
C ARG A 233 -12.89 -14.07 14.37
N ASP A 234 -13.62 -14.83 13.57
CA ASP A 234 -13.06 -15.90 12.77
C ASP A 234 -12.10 -15.34 11.71
N LEU A 235 -10.97 -16.03 11.52
CA LEU A 235 -9.89 -15.68 10.62
C LEU A 235 -9.65 -16.80 9.59
N SER A 236 -10.67 -17.59 9.27
CA SER A 236 -10.60 -18.75 8.35
C SER A 236 -10.12 -18.41 6.93
N HIS A 237 -10.11 -17.12 6.55
CA HIS A 237 -9.58 -16.65 5.29
C HIS A 237 -8.06 -16.49 5.26
N LEU A 238 -7.38 -16.54 6.41
CA LEU A 238 -5.92 -16.44 6.45
C LEU A 238 -5.30 -17.63 5.70
N GLN A 239 -4.29 -17.32 4.91
CA GLN A 239 -3.56 -18.30 4.13
C GLN A 239 -2.36 -18.78 4.96
N LYS A 240 -1.89 -20.00 4.63
CA LYS A 240 -0.66 -20.51 5.22
C LYS A 240 0.49 -19.54 5.01
N VAL A 241 1.31 -19.35 6.05
CA VAL A 241 2.49 -18.49 5.99
C VAL A 241 3.43 -18.97 4.88
N VAL A 242 3.84 -18.04 4.05
CA VAL A 242 4.81 -18.28 2.97
C VAL A 242 6.15 -17.67 3.36
N HIS A 243 7.16 -18.53 3.50
CA HIS A 243 8.54 -18.07 3.63
C HIS A 243 9.03 -17.51 2.31
N TYR A 244 9.75 -16.39 2.34
CA TYR A 244 10.43 -15.82 1.19
C TYR A 244 11.82 -15.32 1.56
N GLU A 245 12.74 -15.41 0.64
CA GLU A 245 14.06 -14.77 0.77
C GLU A 245 14.06 -13.48 -0.06
N ILE A 246 14.59 -12.40 0.53
CA ILE A 246 14.74 -11.13 -0.20
C ILE A 246 15.62 -11.33 -1.44
N LYS A 247 16.59 -12.25 -1.34
CA LYS A 247 17.53 -12.60 -2.43
C LYS A 247 16.88 -13.31 -3.62
N ASP A 248 15.63 -13.78 -3.51
CA ASP A 248 14.89 -14.39 -4.62
C ASP A 248 14.36 -13.36 -5.63
N TYR A 249 14.49 -12.08 -5.32
CA TYR A 249 14.02 -10.97 -6.12
C TYR A 249 15.13 -9.96 -6.40
N LEU A 250 14.98 -9.21 -7.49
CA LEU A 250 15.82 -8.05 -7.79
C LEU A 250 15.71 -7.03 -6.65
N GLN A 251 16.81 -6.82 -5.94
CA GLN A 251 16.82 -5.96 -4.76
C GLN A 251 16.83 -4.48 -5.17
N MET A 252 15.93 -3.75 -4.61
CA MET A 252 15.84 -2.28 -4.75
C MET A 252 15.34 -1.72 -3.42
N ASP A 253 16.03 -0.73 -2.90
CA ASP A 253 15.56 -0.01 -1.72
C ASP A 253 14.47 1.03 -2.07
N TYR A 254 13.88 1.60 -1.04
CA TYR A 254 12.82 2.61 -1.22
C TYR A 254 13.32 3.83 -2.01
N ALA A 255 14.56 4.29 -1.77
CA ALA A 255 15.15 5.43 -2.47
C ALA A 255 15.30 5.12 -3.97
N THR A 256 15.81 3.94 -4.34
CA THR A 256 15.88 3.46 -5.72
C THR A 256 14.49 3.39 -6.37
N LYS A 257 13.51 2.78 -5.70
CA LYS A 257 12.13 2.69 -6.22
C LYS A 257 11.49 4.07 -6.45
N SER A 258 11.72 4.99 -5.53
CA SER A 258 11.23 6.37 -5.61
C SER A 258 11.93 7.16 -6.71
N SER A 259 13.28 7.09 -6.81
CA SER A 259 14.05 7.79 -7.83
C SER A 259 13.75 7.33 -9.25
N LEU A 260 13.30 6.07 -9.42
CA LEU A 260 12.88 5.49 -10.69
C LEU A 260 11.39 5.69 -10.99
N ASP A 261 10.63 6.37 -10.15
CA ASP A 261 9.19 6.60 -10.30
C ASP A 261 8.41 5.28 -10.55
N LEU A 262 8.67 4.22 -9.77
CA LEU A 262 8.12 2.89 -10.08
C LEU A 262 6.61 2.80 -9.82
N LEU A 263 6.13 3.15 -8.65
CA LEU A 263 4.70 3.05 -8.27
C LEU A 263 3.99 4.40 -8.31
N GLU A 264 4.72 5.46 -7.97
CA GLU A 264 4.24 6.84 -7.92
C GLU A 264 5.32 7.76 -8.47
N ASN A 265 4.90 8.90 -9.01
CA ASN A 265 5.82 9.93 -9.45
C ASN A 265 6.37 10.69 -8.23
N GLY A 266 7.67 10.68 -8.02
CA GLY A 266 8.34 11.23 -6.83
C GLY A 266 8.11 12.73 -6.60
N ARG A 267 7.75 13.51 -7.65
CA ARG A 267 7.46 14.94 -7.51
C ARG A 267 6.02 15.24 -7.13
N THR A 268 5.07 14.43 -7.61
CA THR A 268 3.63 14.70 -7.46
C THR A 268 2.95 13.78 -6.46
N GLY A 269 3.58 12.69 -6.04
CA GLY A 269 3.00 11.64 -5.21
C GLY A 269 1.83 10.90 -5.88
N LYS A 270 1.64 11.08 -7.20
CA LYS A 270 0.51 10.50 -7.93
C LYS A 270 0.96 9.32 -8.79
N LYS A 271 0.00 8.43 -9.10
CA LYS A 271 0.20 7.32 -10.04
C LYS A 271 0.66 7.77 -11.43
N HIS A 272 0.12 8.88 -11.94
CA HIS A 272 0.43 9.39 -13.29
C HIS A 272 1.91 9.72 -13.44
N GLY A 273 2.53 9.17 -14.50
CA GLY A 273 3.96 9.35 -14.78
C GLY A 273 4.86 8.35 -14.07
N SER A 274 4.31 7.28 -13.48
CA SER A 274 5.08 6.15 -12.92
C SER A 274 5.10 4.95 -13.87
N LEU A 275 5.99 3.97 -13.57
CA LEU A 275 6.00 2.69 -14.30
C LEU A 275 4.68 1.93 -14.11
N TYR A 276 4.11 1.94 -12.90
CA TYR A 276 2.80 1.37 -12.62
C TYR A 276 1.70 1.99 -13.49
N TRP A 277 1.69 3.33 -13.66
CA TRP A 277 0.75 3.98 -14.56
C TRP A 277 0.89 3.54 -16.02
N LEU A 278 2.11 3.29 -16.48
CA LEU A 278 2.36 2.80 -17.83
C LEU A 278 1.75 1.42 -18.06
N LEU A 279 1.94 0.52 -17.08
CA LEU A 279 1.65 -0.91 -17.19
C LEU A 279 0.20 -1.28 -16.80
N ASP A 280 -0.51 -0.40 -16.08
CA ASP A 280 -1.82 -0.72 -15.52
C ASP A 280 -2.94 -0.69 -16.56
N GLU A 281 -2.97 -1.75 -17.36
CA GLU A 281 -4.07 -2.12 -18.24
C GLU A 281 -4.87 -3.31 -17.67
N THR A 282 -4.71 -3.59 -16.38
CA THR A 282 -5.47 -4.62 -15.67
C THR A 282 -6.95 -4.25 -15.57
N LYS A 283 -7.81 -5.25 -15.43
CA LYS A 283 -9.27 -5.08 -15.38
C LYS A 283 -9.87 -5.46 -14.04
N THR A 284 -9.08 -6.11 -13.18
CA THR A 284 -9.51 -6.58 -11.86
C THR A 284 -8.68 -5.94 -10.75
N ALA A 285 -9.28 -5.72 -9.58
CA ALA A 285 -8.55 -5.20 -8.41
C ALA A 285 -7.43 -6.15 -7.95
N MET A 286 -7.64 -7.45 -8.08
CA MET A 286 -6.64 -8.49 -7.80
C MET A 286 -5.44 -8.39 -8.75
N GLY A 287 -5.68 -8.15 -10.04
CA GLY A 287 -4.64 -7.90 -11.04
C GLY A 287 -3.84 -6.64 -10.72
N MET A 288 -4.50 -5.55 -10.32
CA MET A 288 -3.84 -4.30 -9.91
C MET A 288 -2.88 -4.54 -8.72
N ARG A 289 -3.30 -5.28 -7.69
CA ARG A 289 -2.44 -5.61 -6.54
C ARG A 289 -1.25 -6.47 -6.97
N LEU A 290 -1.49 -7.48 -7.78
CA LEU A 290 -0.44 -8.37 -8.26
C LEU A 290 0.58 -7.63 -9.14
N LEU A 291 0.13 -6.73 -10.02
CA LEU A 291 1.01 -5.90 -10.84
C LEU A 291 1.94 -5.03 -9.96
N ARG A 292 1.42 -4.39 -8.91
CA ARG A 292 2.24 -3.65 -7.94
C ARG A 292 3.30 -4.53 -7.28
N THR A 293 2.89 -5.73 -6.85
CA THR A 293 3.82 -6.70 -6.26
C THR A 293 4.92 -7.10 -7.24
N TRP A 294 4.61 -7.29 -8.53
CA TRP A 294 5.60 -7.64 -9.54
C TRP A 294 6.55 -6.50 -9.87
N ILE A 295 6.10 -5.24 -9.83
CA ILE A 295 6.96 -4.05 -9.95
C ILE A 295 7.89 -3.93 -8.74
N ASP A 296 7.35 -4.16 -7.55
CA ASP A 296 8.10 -4.05 -6.29
C ASP A 296 9.17 -5.14 -6.14
N ARG A 297 8.89 -6.34 -6.67
CA ARG A 297 9.71 -7.55 -6.52
C ARG A 297 9.89 -8.27 -7.87
N PRO A 298 10.66 -7.71 -8.81
CA PRO A 298 11.00 -8.40 -10.05
C PRO A 298 11.78 -9.69 -9.77
N LEU A 299 11.63 -10.69 -10.65
CA LEU A 299 12.22 -12.02 -10.45
C LEU A 299 13.70 -12.04 -10.81
N ILE A 300 14.43 -12.97 -10.17
CA ILE A 300 15.77 -13.39 -10.62
C ILE A 300 15.77 -14.82 -11.19
N ASP A 301 14.69 -15.56 -11.01
CA ASP A 301 14.52 -16.90 -11.57
C ASP A 301 14.17 -16.81 -13.07
N LEU A 302 15.15 -17.14 -13.91
CA LEU A 302 15.02 -17.09 -15.36
C LEU A 302 13.84 -17.94 -15.88
N LYS A 303 13.60 -19.13 -15.34
CA LYS A 303 12.52 -20.02 -15.79
C LYS A 303 11.14 -19.39 -15.54
N ARG A 304 10.98 -18.75 -14.40
CA ARG A 304 9.74 -18.03 -14.07
C ARG A 304 9.55 -16.81 -14.97
N ILE A 305 10.62 -16.08 -15.28
CA ILE A 305 10.58 -14.93 -16.20
C ILE A 305 10.16 -15.39 -17.59
N GLU A 306 10.85 -16.40 -18.15
CA GLU A 306 10.53 -16.94 -19.49
C GLU A 306 9.13 -17.53 -19.58
N SER A 307 8.64 -18.16 -18.51
CA SER A 307 7.25 -18.64 -18.44
C SER A 307 6.23 -17.51 -18.56
N ARG A 308 6.49 -16.35 -17.95
CA ARG A 308 5.63 -15.16 -18.10
C ARG A 308 5.71 -14.61 -19.52
N GLN A 309 6.92 -14.47 -20.09
CA GLN A 309 7.13 -13.99 -21.45
C GLN A 309 6.45 -14.88 -22.50
N ALA A 310 6.49 -16.20 -22.31
CA ALA A 310 5.78 -17.14 -23.19
C ALA A 310 4.26 -16.90 -23.21
N VAL A 311 3.65 -16.62 -22.07
CA VAL A 311 2.21 -16.29 -22.00
C VAL A 311 1.93 -14.94 -22.65
N VAL A 312 2.79 -13.93 -22.42
CA VAL A 312 2.66 -12.62 -23.07
C VAL A 312 2.73 -12.77 -24.61
N GLN A 313 3.66 -13.60 -25.12
CA GLN A 313 3.74 -13.89 -26.56
C GLN A 313 2.45 -14.50 -27.08
N VAL A 314 1.89 -15.50 -26.39
CA VAL A 314 0.62 -16.10 -26.78
C VAL A 314 -0.48 -15.05 -26.87
N PHE A 315 -0.60 -14.17 -25.87
CA PHE A 315 -1.60 -13.09 -25.90
C PHE A 315 -1.37 -12.03 -26.99
N LEU A 316 -0.14 -11.86 -27.48
CA LEU A 316 0.15 -11.03 -28.63
C LEU A 316 -0.27 -11.71 -29.95
N ASP A 317 -0.01 -13.01 -30.07
CA ASP A 317 -0.32 -13.78 -31.28
C ASP A 317 -1.84 -13.99 -31.48
N TYR A 318 -2.60 -14.09 -30.36
CA TYR A 318 -4.05 -14.30 -30.36
C TYR A 318 -4.82 -13.04 -29.95
N PHE A 319 -4.75 -12.01 -30.82
CA PHE A 319 -5.31 -10.67 -30.54
C PHE A 319 -6.82 -10.68 -30.24
N PHE A 320 -7.63 -11.43 -31.03
CA PHE A 320 -9.08 -11.43 -30.87
C PHE A 320 -9.50 -12.11 -29.56
N GLU A 321 -8.92 -13.26 -29.26
CA GLU A 321 -9.18 -13.99 -28.03
C GLU A 321 -8.71 -13.20 -26.80
N ARG A 322 -7.59 -12.48 -26.90
CA ARG A 322 -7.16 -11.55 -25.85
C ARG A 322 -8.17 -10.42 -25.66
N SER A 323 -8.73 -9.86 -26.72
CA SER A 323 -9.75 -8.80 -26.64
C SER A 323 -11.02 -9.32 -25.94
N ASP A 324 -11.48 -10.52 -26.26
CA ASP A 324 -12.61 -11.17 -25.61
C ASP A 324 -12.31 -11.47 -24.13
N LEU A 325 -11.08 -11.88 -23.83
CA LEU A 325 -10.62 -12.10 -22.46
C LEU A 325 -10.66 -10.79 -21.64
N VAL A 326 -10.18 -9.68 -22.19
CA VAL A 326 -10.23 -8.35 -21.57
C VAL A 326 -11.66 -7.94 -21.23
N GLU A 327 -12.62 -8.19 -22.13
CA GLU A 327 -14.04 -7.89 -21.87
C GLU A 327 -14.62 -8.82 -20.77
N ALA A 328 -14.28 -10.10 -20.80
CA ALA A 328 -14.74 -11.05 -19.80
C ALA A 328 -14.20 -10.71 -18.39
N LEU A 329 -12.94 -10.24 -18.28
CA LEU A 329 -12.32 -9.86 -17.02
C LEU A 329 -13.00 -8.63 -16.36
N LYS A 330 -13.61 -7.73 -17.11
CA LYS A 330 -14.36 -6.59 -16.56
C LYS A 330 -15.54 -6.99 -15.67
N GLY A 331 -16.10 -8.18 -15.90
CA GLY A 331 -17.20 -8.73 -15.10
C GLY A 331 -16.74 -9.45 -13.83
N VAL A 332 -15.46 -9.43 -13.50
CA VAL A 332 -14.89 -10.12 -12.34
C VAL A 332 -14.71 -9.15 -11.18
N TYR A 333 -15.40 -9.43 -10.09
CA TYR A 333 -15.24 -8.67 -8.83
C TYR A 333 -14.06 -9.16 -8.00
N ASP A 334 -13.74 -8.44 -6.93
CA ASP A 334 -12.62 -8.74 -6.04
C ASP A 334 -12.91 -9.96 -5.14
N ILE A 335 -12.64 -11.15 -5.66
CA ILE A 335 -12.90 -12.42 -4.96
C ILE A 335 -12.09 -12.50 -3.65
N GLU A 336 -10.87 -12.00 -3.60
CA GLU A 336 -10.03 -12.05 -2.40
C GLU A 336 -10.72 -11.32 -1.24
N ARG A 337 -11.15 -10.07 -1.47
CA ARG A 337 -11.84 -9.28 -0.45
C ARG A 337 -13.25 -9.76 -0.16
N LEU A 338 -13.95 -10.31 -1.15
CA LEU A 338 -15.25 -10.96 -0.93
C LEU A 338 -15.11 -12.17 -0.01
N ALA A 339 -14.10 -13.00 -0.21
CA ALA A 339 -13.82 -14.15 0.65
C ALA A 339 -13.51 -13.73 2.10
N SER A 340 -12.72 -12.67 2.29
CA SER A 340 -12.44 -12.12 3.62
C SER A 340 -13.68 -11.59 4.33
N ARG A 341 -14.58 -10.88 3.61
CA ARG A 341 -15.85 -10.42 4.18
C ARG A 341 -16.72 -11.57 4.67
N VAL A 342 -16.71 -12.71 3.95
CA VAL A 342 -17.40 -13.92 4.36
C VAL A 342 -16.87 -14.38 5.72
N SER A 343 -15.57 -14.54 5.87
CA SER A 343 -14.91 -14.96 7.11
C SER A 343 -15.19 -13.98 8.26
N PHE A 344 -15.05 -12.66 8.03
CA PHE A 344 -15.31 -11.65 9.06
C PHE A 344 -16.79 -11.49 9.45
N GLY A 345 -17.69 -12.20 8.80
CA GLY A 345 -19.14 -12.06 9.06
C GLY A 345 -19.74 -10.72 8.62
N LYS A 346 -19.04 -9.95 7.79
CA LYS A 346 -19.47 -8.64 7.26
C LYS A 346 -20.12 -8.72 5.88
N THR A 347 -20.35 -9.95 5.38
CA THR A 347 -20.94 -10.18 4.06
C THR A 347 -22.35 -9.64 3.96
N MET A 348 -22.60 -8.89 2.91
CA MET A 348 -23.93 -8.40 2.54
C MET A 348 -24.52 -9.23 1.39
N PRO A 349 -25.83 -9.20 1.14
CA PRO A 349 -26.45 -9.92 0.00
C PRO A 349 -25.81 -9.53 -1.33
N LYS A 350 -25.48 -8.27 -1.52
CA LYS A 350 -24.79 -7.76 -2.72
C LYS A 350 -23.41 -8.41 -2.93
N ASP A 351 -22.68 -8.70 -1.85
CA ASP A 351 -21.37 -9.34 -1.94
C ASP A 351 -21.48 -10.76 -2.50
N LEU A 352 -22.50 -11.52 -2.06
CA LEU A 352 -22.79 -12.85 -2.58
C LEU A 352 -23.24 -12.80 -4.05
N LEU A 353 -24.05 -11.82 -4.45
CA LEU A 353 -24.42 -11.63 -5.85
C LEU A 353 -23.21 -11.33 -6.72
N GLN A 354 -22.29 -10.47 -6.29
CA GLN A 354 -21.05 -10.18 -6.98
C GLN A 354 -20.16 -11.43 -7.12
N LEU A 355 -20.10 -12.24 -6.05
CA LEU A 355 -19.38 -13.53 -6.09
C LEU A 355 -20.02 -14.48 -7.09
N SER A 356 -21.35 -14.64 -7.06
CA SER A 356 -22.09 -15.48 -8.00
C SER A 356 -21.90 -15.04 -9.45
N GLN A 357 -21.98 -13.74 -9.72
CA GLN A 357 -21.75 -13.19 -11.05
C GLN A 357 -20.33 -13.48 -11.54
N THR A 358 -19.34 -13.31 -10.67
CA THR A 358 -17.95 -13.66 -11.00
C THR A 358 -17.80 -15.13 -11.34
N LEU A 359 -18.33 -16.04 -10.49
CA LEU A 359 -18.27 -17.50 -10.74
C LEU A 359 -18.97 -17.89 -12.04
N GLY A 360 -20.09 -17.23 -12.37
CA GLY A 360 -20.81 -17.43 -13.62
C GLY A 360 -20.00 -17.02 -14.87
N ASN A 361 -19.02 -16.11 -14.71
CA ASN A 361 -18.16 -15.63 -15.79
C ASN A 361 -16.91 -16.51 -16.02
N ILE A 362 -16.49 -17.29 -15.03
CA ILE A 362 -15.27 -18.13 -15.11
C ILE A 362 -15.32 -19.13 -16.27
N PRO A 363 -16.44 -19.83 -16.56
CA PRO A 363 -16.51 -20.72 -17.73
C PRO A 363 -16.21 -20.03 -19.05
N ALA A 364 -16.65 -18.78 -19.25
CA ALA A 364 -16.36 -18.00 -20.45
C ALA A 364 -14.86 -17.71 -20.57
N ILE A 365 -14.23 -17.21 -19.49
CA ILE A 365 -12.77 -16.97 -19.44
C ILE A 365 -12.00 -18.27 -19.74
N LYS A 366 -12.39 -19.39 -19.12
CA LYS A 366 -11.76 -20.69 -19.33
C LYS A 366 -11.88 -21.17 -20.77
N ASN A 367 -13.04 -21.02 -21.38
CA ASN A 367 -13.29 -21.42 -22.78
C ASN A 367 -12.42 -20.60 -23.75
N ILE A 368 -12.28 -19.29 -23.54
CA ILE A 368 -11.40 -18.45 -24.37
C ILE A 368 -9.95 -18.98 -24.32
N LEU A 369 -9.41 -19.25 -23.16
CA LEU A 369 -8.04 -19.76 -23.01
C LEU A 369 -7.89 -21.19 -23.57
N GLN A 370 -8.93 -22.02 -23.49
CA GLN A 370 -8.95 -23.36 -24.08
C GLN A 370 -9.00 -23.33 -25.61
N GLN A 371 -9.64 -22.34 -26.19
CA GLN A 371 -9.68 -22.15 -27.66
C GLN A 371 -8.30 -21.79 -28.22
N ILE A 372 -7.53 -20.98 -27.50
CA ILE A 372 -6.13 -20.67 -27.82
C ILE A 372 -5.28 -21.96 -27.85
N ASN A 373 -5.51 -22.86 -26.90
CA ASN A 373 -4.90 -24.20 -26.82
C ASN A 373 -3.35 -24.24 -26.89
N GLU A 374 -2.68 -23.21 -26.31
CA GLU A 374 -1.22 -23.16 -26.21
C GLU A 374 -0.70 -23.75 -24.90
N PRO A 375 0.39 -24.54 -24.93
CA PRO A 375 0.94 -25.20 -23.72
C PRO A 375 1.28 -24.23 -22.60
N ALA A 376 1.70 -23.01 -22.92
CA ALA A 376 2.05 -21.96 -21.96
C ALA A 376 0.84 -21.57 -21.06
N LEU A 377 -0.38 -21.74 -21.52
CA LEU A 377 -1.60 -21.47 -20.77
C LEU A 377 -2.09 -22.63 -19.89
N GLY A 378 -1.49 -23.81 -19.99
CA GLY A 378 -1.99 -25.03 -19.34
C GLY A 378 -2.22 -24.88 -17.84
N ASN A 379 -1.25 -24.31 -17.11
CA ASN A 379 -1.35 -24.06 -15.66
C ASN A 379 -2.44 -23.04 -15.32
N LEU A 380 -2.63 -22.01 -16.13
CA LEU A 380 -3.65 -20.98 -15.95
C LEU A 380 -5.05 -21.56 -16.17
N VAL A 381 -5.23 -22.33 -17.23
CA VAL A 381 -6.51 -23.04 -17.51
C VAL A 381 -6.87 -24.03 -16.41
N ALA A 382 -5.89 -24.78 -15.89
CA ALA A 382 -6.08 -25.70 -14.77
C ALA A 382 -6.46 -25.00 -13.46
N GLY A 383 -5.97 -23.79 -13.25
CA GLY A 383 -6.27 -22.96 -12.07
C GLY A 383 -7.64 -22.29 -12.10
N LEU A 384 -8.30 -22.21 -13.26
CA LEU A 384 -9.65 -21.65 -13.42
C LEU A 384 -10.71 -22.66 -13.01
N ASP A 385 -11.05 -22.66 -11.73
CA ASP A 385 -12.12 -23.49 -11.13
C ASP A 385 -13.43 -22.69 -11.05
N PRO A 386 -14.48 -23.03 -11.82
CA PRO A 386 -15.73 -22.26 -11.83
C PRO A 386 -16.59 -22.45 -10.58
N ILE A 387 -16.28 -23.43 -9.71
CA ILE A 387 -17.02 -23.77 -8.47
C ILE A 387 -18.54 -23.77 -8.74
N PRO A 388 -19.04 -24.61 -9.64
CA PRO A 388 -20.43 -24.56 -10.12
C PRO A 388 -21.45 -24.81 -9.00
N GLU A 389 -21.11 -25.63 -8.01
CA GLU A 389 -21.95 -25.92 -6.85
C GLU A 389 -22.18 -24.65 -5.99
N LEU A 390 -21.17 -23.83 -5.80
CA LEU A 390 -21.29 -22.57 -5.06
C LEU A 390 -22.09 -21.54 -5.86
N HIS A 391 -21.83 -21.43 -7.16
CA HIS A 391 -22.60 -20.56 -8.06
C HIS A 391 -24.09 -20.94 -8.03
N ALA A 392 -24.43 -22.22 -8.14
CA ALA A 392 -25.80 -22.72 -8.09
C ALA A 392 -26.47 -22.38 -6.75
N LEU A 393 -25.78 -22.63 -5.63
CA LEU A 393 -26.28 -22.29 -4.29
C LEU A 393 -26.68 -20.83 -4.18
N ILE A 394 -25.74 -19.92 -4.50
CA ILE A 394 -25.97 -18.48 -4.33
C ILE A 394 -27.06 -17.99 -5.29
N SER A 395 -27.03 -18.42 -6.55
CA SER A 395 -28.01 -18.03 -7.57
C SER A 395 -29.42 -18.50 -7.27
N SER A 396 -29.57 -19.65 -6.61
CA SER A 396 -30.89 -20.16 -6.19
C SER A 396 -31.40 -19.49 -4.92
N ALA A 397 -30.50 -19.05 -4.03
CA ALA A 397 -30.84 -18.60 -2.70
C ALA A 397 -31.04 -17.08 -2.58
N ILE A 398 -30.18 -16.28 -3.24
CA ILE A 398 -30.19 -14.82 -3.09
C ILE A 398 -31.05 -14.18 -4.19
N ASP A 399 -31.88 -13.24 -3.79
CA ASP A 399 -32.69 -12.48 -4.75
C ASP A 399 -31.80 -11.54 -5.57
N PRO A 400 -31.85 -11.53 -6.91
CA PRO A 400 -31.06 -10.65 -7.75
C PRO A 400 -31.24 -9.16 -7.47
N GLU A 401 -32.38 -8.77 -6.95
CA GLU A 401 -32.72 -7.38 -6.61
C GLU A 401 -32.47 -7.05 -5.14
N ALA A 402 -31.84 -7.95 -4.35
CA ALA A 402 -31.53 -7.72 -2.96
C ALA A 402 -30.58 -6.52 -2.78
N GLN A 403 -31.12 -5.38 -2.34
CA GLN A 403 -30.34 -4.15 -2.13
C GLN A 403 -30.28 -3.71 -0.66
N GLY A 404 -31.05 -4.38 0.22
CA GLY A 404 -31.19 -4.03 1.63
C GLY A 404 -30.07 -4.55 2.52
N THR A 405 -30.10 -4.13 3.79
CA THR A 405 -29.30 -4.78 4.83
C THR A 405 -29.90 -6.14 5.18
N ILE A 406 -29.11 -6.98 5.86
CA ILE A 406 -29.56 -8.34 6.25
C ILE A 406 -30.84 -8.31 7.10
N THR A 407 -31.07 -7.23 7.82
CA THR A 407 -32.21 -7.04 8.73
C THR A 407 -33.44 -6.45 8.06
N ASP A 408 -33.34 -5.94 6.84
CA ASP A 408 -34.48 -5.29 6.15
C ASP A 408 -35.44 -6.31 5.49
N GLY A 409 -35.00 -7.56 5.34
CA GLY A 409 -35.75 -8.63 4.65
C GLY A 409 -35.69 -8.51 3.12
N ASN A 410 -36.41 -9.37 2.42
CA ASN A 410 -36.45 -9.48 0.94
C ASN A 410 -35.08 -9.76 0.28
N ILE A 411 -34.26 -10.56 0.96
CA ILE A 411 -32.91 -10.91 0.48
C ILE A 411 -32.86 -12.33 -0.10
N ILE A 412 -33.76 -13.22 0.31
CA ILE A 412 -33.84 -14.60 -0.13
C ILE A 412 -34.84 -14.73 -1.29
N ARG A 413 -34.47 -15.46 -2.31
CA ARG A 413 -35.27 -15.69 -3.51
C ARG A 413 -36.53 -16.47 -3.19
N THR A 414 -37.65 -16.08 -3.81
CA THR A 414 -38.92 -16.87 -3.74
C THR A 414 -38.71 -18.25 -4.34
N GLY A 415 -39.21 -19.29 -3.66
CA GLY A 415 -39.03 -20.68 -4.04
C GLY A 415 -37.81 -21.37 -3.43
N PHE A 416 -36.99 -20.64 -2.63
CA PHE A 416 -35.83 -21.24 -1.94
C PHE A 416 -36.21 -21.96 -0.64
N ASP A 417 -37.16 -21.40 0.14
CA ASP A 417 -37.65 -21.97 1.40
C ASP A 417 -39.18 -21.88 1.47
N GLU A 418 -39.84 -23.02 1.61
CA GLU A 418 -41.30 -23.10 1.62
C GLU A 418 -41.94 -22.37 2.80
N THR A 419 -41.30 -22.39 3.97
CA THR A 419 -41.82 -21.70 5.18
C THR A 419 -41.75 -20.20 5.03
N LEU A 420 -40.64 -19.69 4.44
CA LEU A 420 -40.50 -18.31 4.14
C LEU A 420 -41.56 -17.82 3.13
N ASP A 421 -41.79 -18.63 2.09
CA ASP A 421 -42.79 -18.31 1.06
C ASP A 421 -44.21 -18.27 1.64
N GLN A 422 -44.53 -19.16 2.62
CA GLN A 422 -45.81 -19.12 3.35
C GLN A 422 -45.97 -17.82 4.14
N TYR A 423 -44.91 -17.34 4.85
CA TYR A 423 -45.00 -16.05 5.56
C TYR A 423 -45.19 -14.89 4.61
N ARG A 424 -44.52 -14.88 3.47
CA ARG A 424 -44.69 -13.85 2.42
C ARG A 424 -46.09 -13.90 1.79
N LEU A 425 -46.67 -15.09 1.64
CA LEU A 425 -48.02 -15.26 1.13
C LEU A 425 -49.05 -14.66 2.09
N VAL A 426 -48.90 -14.91 3.40
CA VAL A 426 -49.78 -14.26 4.44
C VAL A 426 -49.70 -12.76 4.41
N MET A 427 -48.49 -12.20 4.22
CA MET A 427 -48.34 -10.72 4.12
C MET A 427 -48.98 -10.17 2.85
N ARG A 428 -48.85 -10.86 1.72
CA ARG A 428 -49.50 -10.45 0.43
C ARG A 428 -51.01 -10.58 0.45
N GLU A 429 -51.53 -11.71 0.94
CA GLU A 429 -52.96 -11.93 1.06
C GLU A 429 -53.60 -11.02 2.12
N GLY A 430 -52.88 -10.72 3.23
CA GLY A 430 -53.30 -9.78 4.25
C GLY A 430 -53.59 -8.38 3.71
N ALA A 431 -52.85 -7.93 2.72
CA ALA A 431 -53.17 -6.66 2.04
C ALA A 431 -54.48 -6.75 1.25
N GLY A 432 -54.79 -7.89 0.66
CA GLY A 432 -56.09 -8.18 0.03
C GLY A 432 -57.22 -8.20 1.06
N TRP A 433 -57.01 -8.89 2.17
CA TRP A 433 -58.00 -8.94 3.27
C TRP A 433 -58.28 -7.55 3.87
N ILE A 434 -57.27 -6.71 4.00
CA ILE A 434 -57.47 -5.32 4.45
C ILE A 434 -58.36 -4.54 3.45
N ALA A 435 -58.15 -4.71 2.14
CA ALA A 435 -58.97 -4.10 1.12
C ALA A 435 -60.43 -4.61 1.13
N GLU A 436 -60.60 -5.91 1.38
CA GLU A 436 -61.94 -6.49 1.54
C GLU A 436 -62.66 -5.98 2.76
N ILE A 437 -61.95 -5.87 3.89
CA ILE A 437 -62.52 -5.25 5.11
C ILE A 437 -62.87 -3.79 4.86
N GLU A 438 -62.04 -3.03 4.19
CA GLU A 438 -62.29 -1.65 3.82
C GLU A 438 -63.59 -1.51 2.98
N ALA A 439 -63.72 -2.36 1.98
CA ALA A 439 -64.92 -2.39 1.13
C ALA A 439 -66.19 -2.78 1.91
N LYS A 440 -66.10 -3.85 2.70
CA LYS A 440 -67.22 -4.34 3.56
C LYS A 440 -67.66 -3.26 4.56
N GLU A 441 -66.71 -2.65 5.26
CA GLU A 441 -67.06 -1.63 6.27
C GLU A 441 -67.48 -0.31 5.63
N ARG A 442 -67.02 0.03 4.44
CA ARG A 442 -67.50 1.18 3.66
C ARG A 442 -68.97 0.99 3.27
N GLU A 443 -69.36 -0.17 2.81
CA GLU A 443 -70.72 -0.50 2.46
C GLU A 443 -71.64 -0.52 3.73
N ALA A 444 -71.19 -1.19 4.79
CA ALA A 444 -71.95 -1.32 6.04
C ALA A 444 -72.18 0.04 6.76
N SER A 445 -71.19 0.92 6.76
CA SER A 445 -71.24 2.22 7.42
C SER A 445 -71.93 3.34 6.59
N GLY A 446 -72.00 3.15 5.26
CA GLY A 446 -72.46 4.20 4.33
C GLY A 446 -71.49 5.37 4.20
N ILE A 447 -70.27 5.27 4.71
CA ILE A 447 -69.23 6.29 4.63
C ILE A 447 -68.45 6.11 3.33
N ASN A 448 -68.80 6.83 2.28
CA ASN A 448 -68.24 6.65 0.93
C ASN A 448 -66.73 6.83 0.82
N ASN A 449 -66.12 7.62 1.70
CA ASN A 449 -64.68 7.92 1.73
C ASN A 449 -63.95 7.19 2.88
N LEU A 450 -64.52 6.13 3.42
CA LEU A 450 -63.87 5.32 4.45
C LEU A 450 -62.62 4.62 3.82
N LYS A 451 -61.46 4.84 4.44
CA LYS A 451 -60.20 4.21 4.04
C LYS A 451 -59.47 3.65 5.23
N ILE A 452 -58.76 2.59 5.02
CA ILE A 452 -57.80 2.06 5.98
C ILE A 452 -56.43 2.64 5.65
N ASP A 453 -55.81 3.35 6.59
CA ASP A 453 -54.46 3.88 6.54
C ASP A 453 -53.59 3.19 7.59
N TYR A 454 -52.25 3.31 7.43
CA TYR A 454 -51.28 2.75 8.37
C TYR A 454 -50.34 3.82 8.90
N ASN A 455 -49.99 3.78 10.18
CA ASN A 455 -48.83 4.46 10.75
C ASN A 455 -48.18 3.61 11.85
N LYS A 456 -46.86 3.89 12.13
CA LYS A 456 -46.06 3.10 13.08
C LYS A 456 -46.64 3.13 14.53
N LYS A 457 -47.38 4.17 14.91
CA LYS A 457 -47.87 4.34 16.29
C LYS A 457 -49.19 3.60 16.53
N ASP A 458 -50.13 3.72 15.59
CA ASP A 458 -51.53 3.25 15.75
C ASP A 458 -51.79 1.96 14.92
N GLY A 459 -50.84 1.52 14.08
CA GLY A 459 -51.01 0.41 13.15
C GLY A 459 -51.97 0.74 12.01
N TYR A 460 -52.74 -0.24 11.56
CA TYR A 460 -53.82 -0.04 10.60
C TYR A 460 -55.04 0.54 11.30
N TYR A 461 -55.67 1.54 10.69
CA TYR A 461 -56.85 2.20 11.24
C TYR A 461 -57.78 2.72 10.14
N PHE A 462 -59.08 2.76 10.43
CA PHE A 462 -60.05 3.48 9.61
C PHE A 462 -59.91 4.96 9.87
N HIS A 463 -59.78 5.73 8.81
CA HIS A 463 -59.75 7.17 8.87
C HIS A 463 -61.16 7.73 8.70
N VAL A 464 -61.75 8.32 9.72
CA VAL A 464 -63.11 8.92 9.70
C VAL A 464 -63.00 10.40 9.96
N THR A 465 -63.57 11.22 9.03
CA THR A 465 -63.65 12.66 9.19
C THR A 465 -64.73 13.05 10.20
N ASN A 466 -64.58 14.18 10.85
CA ASN A 466 -65.52 14.63 11.89
C ASN A 466 -66.97 14.72 11.38
N SER A 467 -67.25 14.98 10.10
CA SER A 467 -68.55 14.98 9.46
C SER A 467 -69.27 13.64 9.45
N ASN A 468 -68.56 12.55 9.57
CA ASN A 468 -69.04 11.16 9.45
C ASN A 468 -69.05 10.41 10.79
N LEU A 469 -68.72 11.08 11.90
CA LEU A 469 -68.68 10.44 13.23
C LEU A 469 -70.06 9.86 13.67
N GLY A 470 -71.13 10.40 13.22
CA GLY A 470 -72.50 9.89 13.53
C GLY A 470 -72.84 8.56 12.80
N ASN A 471 -72.07 8.20 11.76
CA ASN A 471 -72.29 7.00 10.97
C ASN A 471 -71.30 5.88 11.34
N VAL A 472 -70.44 6.08 12.36
CA VAL A 472 -69.51 5.11 12.83
C VAL A 472 -70.20 3.92 13.46
N PRO A 473 -70.00 2.67 12.97
CA PRO A 473 -70.63 1.49 13.55
C PRO A 473 -70.23 1.25 15.01
N SER A 474 -71.15 0.67 15.80
CA SER A 474 -70.90 0.41 17.23
C SER A 474 -69.74 -0.59 17.52
N HIS A 475 -69.37 -1.39 16.58
CA HIS A 475 -68.22 -2.33 16.70
C HIS A 475 -66.85 -1.70 16.41
N PHE A 476 -66.83 -0.40 16.03
CA PHE A 476 -65.59 0.35 15.87
C PHE A 476 -65.10 0.83 17.23
N PHE A 477 -63.85 0.56 17.60
CA PHE A 477 -63.25 1.18 18.79
C PHE A 477 -62.29 2.27 18.38
N ARG A 478 -62.27 3.36 19.14
CA ARG A 478 -61.47 4.55 18.82
C ARG A 478 -60.01 4.33 19.23
N LYS A 479 -59.05 4.45 18.28
CA LYS A 479 -57.60 4.40 18.50
C LYS A 479 -57.02 5.79 18.82
N ALA A 480 -57.38 6.84 18.09
CA ALA A 480 -56.86 8.19 18.29
C ALA A 480 -57.85 9.27 17.79
N THR A 481 -57.83 10.47 18.43
CA THR A 481 -58.57 11.66 18.02
C THR A 481 -57.60 12.71 17.49
N LEU A 482 -57.88 13.22 16.28
CA LEU A 482 -57.15 14.29 15.60
C LEU A 482 -58.02 15.54 15.49
N LYS A 483 -57.47 16.67 15.07
CA LYS A 483 -58.23 17.95 14.97
C LYS A 483 -59.44 17.88 14.02
N ASN A 484 -59.30 17.14 12.89
CA ASN A 484 -60.35 17.11 11.84
C ASN A 484 -60.86 15.69 11.54
N SER A 485 -60.42 14.67 12.27
CA SER A 485 -60.76 13.25 12.04
C SER A 485 -60.52 12.42 13.27
N GLU A 486 -61.08 11.24 13.31
CA GLU A 486 -60.75 10.20 14.30
C GLU A 486 -60.29 8.93 13.64
N ARG A 487 -59.47 8.14 14.38
CA ARG A 487 -58.93 6.86 13.95
C ARG A 487 -59.62 5.75 14.71
N TYR A 488 -60.13 4.78 13.97
CA TYR A 488 -60.84 3.65 14.55
C TYR A 488 -60.20 2.32 14.16
N GLY A 489 -60.36 1.31 14.98
CA GLY A 489 -60.04 -0.08 14.70
C GLY A 489 -61.28 -0.96 14.80
N THR A 490 -61.20 -2.15 14.22
CA THR A 490 -62.13 -3.26 14.45
C THR A 490 -61.39 -4.49 14.94
N GLU A 491 -62.05 -5.42 15.61
CA GLU A 491 -61.43 -6.67 16.05
C GLU A 491 -60.89 -7.50 14.87
N GLU A 492 -61.62 -7.49 13.74
CA GLU A 492 -61.26 -8.17 12.52
C GLU A 492 -59.95 -7.57 11.93
N LEU A 493 -59.86 -6.23 11.85
CA LEU A 493 -58.68 -5.52 11.38
C LEU A 493 -57.49 -5.76 12.30
N ALA A 494 -57.68 -5.70 13.63
CA ALA A 494 -56.65 -5.95 14.63
C ALA A 494 -56.11 -7.40 14.55
N LYS A 495 -56.97 -8.38 14.29
CA LYS A 495 -56.56 -9.79 14.10
C LYS A 495 -55.70 -9.97 12.87
N ILE A 496 -56.10 -9.38 11.74
CA ILE A 496 -55.30 -9.48 10.48
C ILE A 496 -53.97 -8.72 10.64
N GLU A 497 -53.99 -7.55 11.25
CA GLU A 497 -52.78 -6.78 11.59
C GLU A 497 -51.80 -7.64 12.42
N GLY A 498 -52.31 -8.31 13.46
CA GLY A 498 -51.52 -9.20 14.31
C GLY A 498 -50.87 -10.35 13.50
N GLN A 499 -51.65 -10.97 12.62
CA GLN A 499 -51.14 -12.05 11.75
C GLN A 499 -50.07 -11.56 10.75
N MET A 500 -50.26 -10.38 10.16
CA MET A 500 -49.29 -9.80 9.23
C MET A 500 -48.01 -9.37 9.94
N LEU A 501 -48.11 -8.75 11.14
CA LEU A 501 -46.93 -8.36 11.93
C LEU A 501 -46.13 -9.60 12.36
N GLU A 502 -46.82 -10.63 12.86
CA GLU A 502 -46.16 -11.90 13.23
C GLU A 502 -45.51 -12.56 12.03
N ALA A 503 -46.19 -12.61 10.87
CA ALA A 503 -45.63 -13.15 9.65
C ALA A 503 -44.41 -12.35 9.15
N ARG A 504 -44.45 -11.02 9.28
CA ARG A 504 -43.36 -10.11 8.94
C ARG A 504 -42.11 -10.36 9.80
N ASP A 505 -42.29 -10.43 11.12
CA ASP A 505 -41.18 -10.63 12.06
C ASP A 505 -40.57 -12.03 11.89
N LYS A 506 -41.42 -13.07 11.72
CA LYS A 506 -40.96 -14.42 11.44
C LYS A 506 -40.22 -14.52 10.10
N SER A 507 -40.73 -13.83 9.05
CA SER A 507 -40.10 -13.79 7.74
C SER A 507 -38.71 -13.15 7.83
N ALA A 508 -38.56 -12.00 8.50
CA ALA A 508 -37.28 -11.31 8.63
C ALA A 508 -36.25 -12.16 9.41
N ASN A 509 -36.68 -12.76 10.52
CA ASN A 509 -35.81 -13.65 11.30
C ASN A 509 -35.40 -14.90 10.52
N LEU A 510 -36.31 -15.52 9.80
CA LEU A 510 -36.01 -16.70 8.98
C LEU A 510 -35.07 -16.35 7.81
N GLU A 511 -35.29 -15.21 7.15
CA GLU A 511 -34.38 -14.71 6.11
C GLU A 511 -32.94 -14.51 6.63
N TYR A 512 -32.82 -13.92 7.83
CA TYR A 512 -31.53 -13.77 8.50
C TYR A 512 -30.87 -15.14 8.77
N GLU A 513 -31.61 -16.10 9.33
CA GLU A 513 -31.11 -17.45 9.60
C GLU A 513 -30.65 -18.18 8.32
N ILE A 514 -31.46 -18.09 7.25
CA ILE A 514 -31.10 -18.67 5.94
C ILE A 514 -29.84 -18.01 5.39
N PHE A 515 -29.74 -16.68 5.44
CA PHE A 515 -28.57 -15.98 4.95
C PHE A 515 -27.31 -16.38 5.73
N MET A 516 -27.40 -16.52 7.06
CA MET A 516 -26.29 -16.98 7.89
C MET A 516 -25.83 -18.39 7.55
N ARG A 517 -26.78 -19.31 7.25
CA ARG A 517 -26.45 -20.67 6.78
C ARG A 517 -25.74 -20.64 5.42
N ILE A 518 -26.22 -19.80 4.49
CA ILE A 518 -25.59 -19.66 3.17
C ILE A 518 -24.16 -19.13 3.34
N ARG A 519 -23.94 -18.11 4.18
CA ARG A 519 -22.61 -17.58 4.47
C ARG A 519 -21.66 -18.64 5.01
N GLN A 520 -22.09 -19.45 5.97
CA GLN A 520 -21.30 -20.56 6.51
C GLN A 520 -20.98 -21.61 5.46
N GLU A 521 -21.87 -21.84 4.50
CA GLU A 521 -21.60 -22.76 3.38
C GLU A 521 -20.55 -22.16 2.44
N VAL A 522 -20.64 -20.85 2.09
CA VAL A 522 -19.65 -20.15 1.26
C VAL A 522 -18.25 -20.21 1.89
N GLU A 523 -18.15 -20.10 3.21
CA GLU A 523 -16.89 -20.14 3.96
C GLU A 523 -16.05 -21.40 3.67
N LYS A 524 -16.66 -22.52 3.45
CA LYS A 524 -15.99 -23.80 3.09
C LYS A 524 -15.23 -23.73 1.75
N TYR A 525 -15.56 -22.77 0.91
CA TYR A 525 -14.95 -22.59 -0.41
C TYR A 525 -13.83 -21.55 -0.44
N ILE A 526 -13.50 -20.88 0.68
CA ILE A 526 -12.53 -19.77 0.72
C ILE A 526 -11.20 -20.17 0.08
N GLY A 527 -10.63 -21.32 0.41
CA GLY A 527 -9.36 -21.78 -0.18
C GLY A 527 -9.39 -21.94 -1.70
N ARG A 528 -10.55 -22.45 -2.26
CA ARG A 528 -10.74 -22.54 -3.71
C ARG A 528 -10.90 -21.17 -4.35
N LEU A 529 -11.64 -20.26 -3.71
CA LEU A 529 -11.81 -18.88 -4.16
C LEU A 529 -10.49 -18.12 -4.19
N GLN A 530 -9.64 -18.27 -3.19
CA GLN A 530 -8.30 -17.66 -3.14
C GLN A 530 -7.38 -18.17 -4.25
N LYS A 531 -7.41 -19.48 -4.54
CA LYS A 531 -6.65 -20.05 -5.65
C LYS A 531 -7.14 -19.52 -7.01
N LEU A 532 -8.47 -19.46 -7.19
CA LEU A 532 -9.09 -18.87 -8.37
C LEU A 532 -8.68 -17.41 -8.56
N ALA A 533 -8.74 -16.59 -7.48
CA ALA A 533 -8.37 -15.20 -7.47
C ALA A 533 -6.93 -14.96 -7.94
N ARG A 534 -5.97 -15.75 -7.43
CA ARG A 534 -4.55 -15.70 -7.85
C ARG A 534 -4.38 -16.02 -9.34
N THR A 535 -5.11 -17.00 -9.83
CA THR A 535 -5.07 -17.40 -11.24
C THR A 535 -5.58 -16.26 -12.12
N ILE A 536 -6.72 -15.67 -11.77
CA ILE A 536 -7.31 -14.54 -12.49
C ILE A 536 -6.38 -13.33 -12.47
N ALA A 537 -5.82 -12.98 -11.29
CA ALA A 537 -4.87 -11.88 -11.18
C ALA A 537 -3.66 -12.09 -12.09
N THR A 538 -3.13 -13.32 -12.16
CA THR A 538 -2.00 -13.65 -13.04
C THR A 538 -2.37 -13.49 -14.52
N ILE A 539 -3.53 -13.99 -14.94
CA ILE A 539 -4.03 -13.82 -16.30
C ILE A 539 -4.18 -12.34 -16.64
N ASP A 540 -4.76 -11.57 -15.71
CA ASP A 540 -5.03 -10.16 -15.89
C ASP A 540 -3.74 -9.32 -16.02
N VAL A 541 -2.70 -9.61 -15.24
CA VAL A 541 -1.39 -8.93 -15.38
C VAL A 541 -0.71 -9.31 -16.70
N LEU A 542 -0.72 -10.59 -17.08
CA LEU A 542 -0.05 -11.04 -18.30
C LEU A 542 -0.75 -10.53 -19.57
N GLN A 543 -2.09 -10.45 -19.57
CA GLN A 543 -2.80 -9.79 -20.68
C GLN A 543 -2.50 -8.29 -20.71
N ALA A 544 -2.40 -7.61 -19.55
CA ALA A 544 -2.03 -6.20 -19.49
C ALA A 544 -0.63 -5.95 -20.08
N PHE A 545 0.35 -6.83 -19.80
CA PHE A 545 1.66 -6.76 -20.43
C PHE A 545 1.60 -6.88 -21.95
N ALA A 546 0.76 -7.79 -22.48
CA ALA A 546 0.57 -7.92 -23.93
C ALA A 546 -0.07 -6.68 -24.55
N VAL A 547 -1.09 -6.11 -23.89
CA VAL A 547 -1.73 -4.86 -24.34
C VAL A 547 -0.73 -3.70 -24.37
N VAL A 548 0.07 -3.53 -23.31
CA VAL A 548 1.09 -2.47 -23.24
C VAL A 548 2.21 -2.72 -24.25
N ALA A 549 2.64 -3.98 -24.44
CA ALA A 549 3.65 -4.34 -25.42
C ALA A 549 3.24 -3.95 -26.86
N GLU A 550 1.99 -4.19 -27.21
CA GLU A 550 1.45 -3.77 -28.49
C GLU A 550 1.35 -2.23 -28.62
N GLN A 551 0.78 -1.55 -27.64
CA GLN A 551 0.57 -0.11 -27.63
C GLN A 551 1.88 0.69 -27.65
N GLN A 552 2.91 0.21 -26.95
CA GLN A 552 4.20 0.88 -26.78
C GLN A 552 5.32 0.27 -27.65
N HIS A 553 4.98 -0.65 -28.54
CA HIS A 553 5.93 -1.34 -29.43
C HIS A 553 7.13 -1.92 -28.67
N LEU A 554 6.84 -2.72 -27.64
CA LEU A 554 7.85 -3.38 -26.84
C LEU A 554 8.28 -4.69 -27.49
N VAL A 555 9.53 -5.12 -27.24
CA VAL A 555 10.09 -6.37 -27.75
C VAL A 555 10.43 -7.34 -26.61
N CYS A 556 10.39 -8.65 -26.92
CA CYS A 556 10.79 -9.67 -25.96
C CYS A 556 12.30 -9.59 -25.72
N PRO A 557 12.78 -9.33 -24.48
CA PRO A 557 14.21 -9.36 -24.19
C PRO A 557 14.71 -10.81 -24.10
N ARG A 558 15.96 -11.03 -24.50
CA ARG A 558 16.66 -12.30 -24.31
C ARG A 558 17.53 -12.21 -23.05
N PHE A 559 17.62 -13.30 -22.32
CA PHE A 559 18.56 -13.38 -21.21
C PHE A 559 19.80 -14.16 -21.62
N THR A 560 20.98 -13.71 -21.17
CA THR A 560 22.28 -14.30 -21.48
C THR A 560 22.96 -14.75 -20.18
N ASP A 561 23.67 -15.90 -20.25
CA ASP A 561 24.54 -16.36 -19.15
C ASP A 561 25.86 -15.57 -19.11
N GLN A 562 26.17 -14.86 -20.19
CA GLN A 562 27.29 -13.95 -20.27
C GLN A 562 26.93 -12.63 -19.61
N ARG A 563 27.94 -11.97 -19.01
CA ARG A 563 27.74 -10.67 -18.35
C ARG A 563 27.60 -9.51 -19.36
N GLU A 564 27.03 -9.78 -20.53
CA GLU A 564 26.84 -8.82 -21.60
C GLU A 564 25.44 -8.21 -21.54
N LEU A 565 25.38 -6.89 -21.63
CA LEU A 565 24.17 -6.13 -21.75
C LEU A 565 24.19 -5.37 -23.08
N THR A 566 23.26 -5.68 -23.96
CA THR A 566 23.08 -5.02 -25.24
C THR A 566 21.62 -4.59 -25.38
N ILE A 567 21.42 -3.31 -25.56
CA ILE A 567 20.10 -2.70 -25.81
C ILE A 567 20.24 -1.81 -27.03
N ASP A 568 19.58 -2.17 -28.11
CA ASP A 568 19.56 -1.38 -29.34
C ASP A 568 18.36 -0.46 -29.34
N ARG A 569 18.64 0.84 -29.56
CA ARG A 569 17.63 1.90 -29.64
C ARG A 569 16.62 1.86 -28.48
N GLY A 570 17.14 1.69 -27.25
CA GLY A 570 16.34 1.70 -26.03
C GLY A 570 15.60 3.03 -25.83
N ARG A 571 14.42 2.96 -25.22
CA ARG A 571 13.53 4.10 -24.94
C ARG A 571 13.10 4.09 -23.48
N HIS A 572 12.78 5.24 -22.93
CA HIS A 572 12.14 5.31 -21.61
C HIS A 572 10.63 5.39 -21.78
N ALA A 573 9.94 4.24 -21.74
CA ALA A 573 8.53 4.13 -22.13
C ALA A 573 7.58 5.07 -21.34
N VAL A 574 7.86 5.33 -20.04
CA VAL A 574 7.05 6.28 -19.26
C VAL A 574 7.22 7.70 -19.78
N VAL A 575 8.47 8.14 -20.01
CA VAL A 575 8.75 9.48 -20.54
C VAL A 575 8.16 9.63 -21.95
N GLU A 576 8.32 8.62 -22.81
CA GLU A 576 7.76 8.59 -24.16
C GLU A 576 6.21 8.73 -24.13
N LYS A 577 5.53 7.98 -23.25
CA LYS A 577 4.07 8.07 -23.08
C LYS A 577 3.62 9.45 -22.57
N VAL A 578 4.40 10.08 -21.67
CA VAL A 578 4.11 11.44 -21.17
C VAL A 578 4.35 12.50 -22.26
N MET A 579 5.40 12.36 -23.07
CA MET A 579 5.70 13.27 -24.18
C MET A 579 4.61 13.21 -25.29
N GLY A 580 3.92 12.10 -25.41
CA GLY A 580 2.83 11.92 -26.35
C GLY A 580 3.28 12.02 -27.80
N LYS A 581 2.87 13.10 -28.52
CA LYS A 581 3.22 13.31 -29.96
C LYS A 581 4.66 13.78 -30.19
N GLN A 582 5.42 14.14 -29.15
CA GLN A 582 6.81 14.53 -29.29
C GLN A 582 7.67 13.28 -29.53
N THR A 583 8.67 13.43 -30.40
CA THR A 583 9.56 12.31 -30.72
C THR A 583 10.57 12.08 -29.61
N TYR A 584 10.52 10.93 -29.00
CA TYR A 584 11.55 10.46 -28.09
C TYR A 584 12.79 10.03 -28.90
N ILE A 585 13.99 10.39 -28.44
CA ILE A 585 15.26 10.00 -29.09
C ILE A 585 15.78 8.71 -28.47
N PRO A 586 15.72 7.56 -29.19
CA PRO A 586 16.22 6.28 -28.68
C PRO A 586 17.75 6.27 -28.53
N ASN A 587 18.24 5.61 -27.47
CA ASN A 587 19.66 5.44 -27.23
C ASN A 587 20.03 3.97 -26.99
N SER A 588 21.10 3.51 -27.63
CA SER A 588 21.65 2.18 -27.44
C SER A 588 22.59 2.15 -26.21
N ILE A 589 22.66 1.01 -25.54
CA ILE A 589 23.53 0.75 -24.40
C ILE A 589 24.24 -0.58 -24.64
N HIS A 590 25.56 -0.57 -24.62
CA HIS A 590 26.39 -1.76 -24.79
C HIS A 590 27.38 -1.81 -23.62
N LEU A 591 27.19 -2.76 -22.72
CA LEU A 591 28.12 -3.06 -21.61
C LEU A 591 28.55 -4.52 -21.73
N THR A 592 29.71 -4.72 -22.30
CA THR A 592 30.28 -6.05 -22.60
C THR A 592 31.04 -6.59 -21.39
N THR A 593 31.74 -7.73 -21.56
CA THR A 593 32.71 -8.22 -20.60
C THR A 593 33.94 -7.30 -20.49
N ASP A 594 34.28 -6.65 -21.60
CA ASP A 594 35.44 -5.75 -21.65
C ASP A 594 35.11 -4.31 -21.22
N THR A 595 33.82 -3.95 -21.21
CA THR A 595 33.37 -2.63 -20.76
C THR A 595 32.21 -2.82 -19.80
N HIS A 596 32.45 -2.65 -18.52
CA HIS A 596 31.35 -2.73 -17.53
C HIS A 596 30.98 -1.41 -16.90
N MET A 597 31.72 -0.33 -17.23
CA MET A 597 31.43 1.01 -16.72
C MET A 597 31.39 2.06 -17.83
N GLN A 598 30.37 2.91 -17.84
CA GLN A 598 30.29 4.11 -18.67
C GLN A 598 30.33 5.37 -17.82
N LEU A 599 31.30 6.24 -18.11
CA LEU A 599 31.34 7.59 -17.55
C LEU A 599 30.65 8.56 -18.51
N ILE A 600 29.56 9.17 -18.05
CA ILE A 600 28.66 9.97 -18.86
C ILE A 600 28.89 11.44 -18.59
N THR A 601 29.31 12.19 -19.62
CA THR A 601 29.49 13.64 -19.55
C THR A 601 28.45 14.40 -20.39
N GLY A 602 28.28 15.65 -20.09
CA GLY A 602 27.36 16.54 -20.79
C GLY A 602 26.62 17.51 -19.86
N PRO A 603 25.98 18.53 -20.41
CA PRO A 603 25.31 19.57 -19.63
C PRO A 603 24.06 19.06 -18.92
N ASN A 604 23.58 19.83 -17.92
CA ASN A 604 22.29 19.58 -17.31
C ASN A 604 21.18 19.75 -18.34
N MET A 605 20.05 19.05 -18.15
CA MET A 605 18.90 18.98 -19.07
C MET A 605 19.20 18.29 -20.42
N SER A 606 20.39 17.78 -20.67
CA SER A 606 20.72 17.05 -21.91
C SER A 606 20.12 15.65 -22.00
N GLY A 607 19.66 15.07 -20.88
CA GLY A 607 19.01 13.74 -20.85
C GLY A 607 19.87 12.64 -20.19
N LYS A 608 20.99 12.95 -19.54
CA LYS A 608 21.83 11.95 -18.82
C LYS A 608 21.03 11.08 -17.84
N SER A 609 20.31 11.72 -16.94
CA SER A 609 19.50 11.02 -15.93
C SER A 609 18.38 10.17 -16.56
N THR A 610 17.79 10.64 -17.67
CA THR A 610 16.77 9.88 -18.42
C THR A 610 17.37 8.64 -19.06
N TYR A 611 18.59 8.72 -19.61
CA TYR A 611 19.32 7.59 -20.17
C TYR A 611 19.65 6.53 -19.11
N MET A 612 20.05 6.94 -17.93
CA MET A 612 20.32 6.03 -16.82
C MET A 612 19.03 5.36 -16.31
N ARG A 613 17.97 6.13 -16.10
CA ARG A 613 16.66 5.60 -15.72
C ARG A 613 16.06 4.66 -16.76
N GLN A 614 16.28 4.94 -18.06
CA GLN A 614 15.89 4.06 -19.16
C GLN A 614 16.46 2.64 -18.96
N LEU A 615 17.75 2.52 -18.62
CA LEU A 615 18.39 1.23 -18.39
C LEU A 615 17.74 0.50 -17.21
N ALA A 616 17.59 1.17 -16.06
CA ALA A 616 16.96 0.56 -14.88
C ALA A 616 15.55 0.06 -15.17
N VAL A 617 14.73 0.88 -15.83
CA VAL A 617 13.34 0.52 -16.17
C VAL A 617 13.29 -0.67 -17.13
N ILE A 618 14.21 -0.75 -18.12
CA ILE A 618 14.31 -1.89 -19.04
C ILE A 618 14.66 -3.16 -18.27
N VAL A 619 15.63 -3.11 -17.34
CA VAL A 619 16.00 -4.25 -16.50
C VAL A 619 14.82 -4.72 -15.64
N ILE A 620 14.11 -3.79 -14.98
CA ILE A 620 12.94 -4.10 -14.17
C ILE A 620 11.85 -4.76 -15.01
N LEU A 621 11.50 -4.19 -16.16
CA LEU A 621 10.50 -4.77 -17.07
C LEU A 621 10.89 -6.18 -17.52
N ALA A 622 12.15 -6.39 -17.92
CA ALA A 622 12.65 -7.69 -18.33
C ALA A 622 12.52 -8.73 -17.21
N GLN A 623 12.96 -8.40 -16.00
CA GLN A 623 12.93 -9.33 -14.86
C GLN A 623 11.52 -9.48 -14.23
N MET A 624 10.57 -8.62 -14.55
CA MET A 624 9.15 -8.86 -14.28
C MET A 624 8.53 -9.93 -15.20
N GLY A 625 9.19 -10.25 -16.32
CA GLY A 625 8.65 -11.10 -17.39
C GLY A 625 7.81 -10.33 -18.40
N SER A 626 7.92 -8.99 -18.42
CA SER A 626 7.34 -8.12 -19.44
C SER A 626 8.26 -7.97 -20.65
N TYR A 627 7.76 -7.39 -21.71
CA TYR A 627 8.52 -6.92 -22.86
C TYR A 627 9.14 -5.54 -22.57
N VAL A 628 10.15 -5.14 -23.35
CA VAL A 628 10.97 -3.95 -23.08
C VAL A 628 10.94 -2.96 -24.25
N PRO A 629 11.06 -1.66 -23.97
CA PRO A 629 11.05 -0.61 -24.99
C PRO A 629 12.41 -0.47 -25.68
N ALA A 630 12.68 -1.32 -26.64
CA ALA A 630 13.89 -1.34 -27.47
C ALA A 630 13.59 -1.93 -28.85
N ASP A 631 14.52 -1.84 -29.79
CA ASP A 631 14.45 -2.61 -31.05
C ASP A 631 14.94 -4.05 -30.81
N GLN A 632 15.99 -4.21 -29.99
CA GLN A 632 16.49 -5.49 -29.50
C GLN A 632 17.07 -5.31 -28.10
N ALA A 633 16.98 -6.36 -27.26
CA ALA A 633 17.58 -6.36 -25.94
C ALA A 633 18.08 -7.75 -25.55
N ALA A 634 19.32 -7.81 -25.09
CA ALA A 634 19.93 -8.98 -24.48
C ALA A 634 20.52 -8.55 -23.12
N LEU A 635 20.13 -9.21 -22.04
CA LEU A 635 20.41 -8.79 -20.67
C LEU A 635 20.92 -9.96 -19.83
N PRO A 636 21.86 -9.74 -18.90
CA PRO A 636 22.10 -10.68 -17.81
C PRO A 636 21.00 -10.56 -16.76
N ILE A 637 20.90 -11.52 -15.85
CA ILE A 637 20.06 -11.40 -14.65
C ILE A 637 20.80 -10.57 -13.61
N PHE A 638 20.19 -9.46 -13.20
CA PHE A 638 20.70 -8.63 -12.12
C PHE A 638 20.13 -9.07 -10.76
N ASP A 639 20.95 -8.98 -9.72
CA ASP A 639 20.57 -9.26 -8.34
C ASP A 639 20.10 -8.01 -7.57
N ALA A 640 20.65 -6.84 -7.90
CA ALA A 640 20.30 -5.58 -7.27
C ALA A 640 20.45 -4.38 -8.22
N ILE A 641 19.67 -3.32 -7.96
CA ILE A 641 19.84 -2.01 -8.59
C ILE A 641 20.08 -0.99 -7.50
N PHE A 642 21.18 -0.25 -7.60
CA PHE A 642 21.52 0.87 -6.74
C PHE A 642 21.46 2.16 -7.55
N THR A 643 20.71 3.16 -7.06
CA THR A 643 20.60 4.44 -7.75
C THR A 643 20.92 5.59 -6.82
N ARG A 644 21.61 6.59 -7.38
CA ARG A 644 21.67 7.94 -6.85
C ARG A 644 21.38 8.89 -8.01
N ILE A 645 20.08 9.16 -8.28
CA ILE A 645 19.61 9.97 -9.41
C ILE A 645 18.67 11.05 -8.89
N GLY A 646 19.12 12.31 -8.95
CA GLY A 646 18.38 13.49 -8.48
C GLY A 646 18.56 13.72 -6.96
N ALA A 647 18.58 14.97 -6.55
CA ALA A 647 18.59 15.36 -5.15
C ALA A 647 17.13 15.49 -4.67
N ALA A 648 16.69 14.64 -3.77
CA ALA A 648 15.56 14.94 -2.91
C ALA A 648 16.16 15.53 -1.62
N ASP A 649 15.86 16.81 -1.36
CA ASP A 649 16.17 17.41 -0.06
C ASP A 649 15.26 16.76 0.97
N ASP A 650 15.82 15.89 1.81
CA ASP A 650 15.09 15.34 2.96
C ASP A 650 15.15 16.37 4.11
N LEU A 651 14.29 17.37 4.00
CA LEU A 651 14.15 18.43 5.02
C LEU A 651 13.64 17.88 6.37
N VAL A 652 13.04 16.69 6.35
CA VAL A 652 12.40 16.10 7.55
C VAL A 652 13.44 15.42 8.44
N SER A 653 14.44 14.76 7.87
CA SER A 653 15.49 14.07 8.65
C SER A 653 16.56 15.01 9.22
N GLY A 654 16.61 16.29 8.77
CA GLY A 654 17.63 17.27 9.19
C GLY A 654 19.06 16.92 8.76
N GLN A 655 19.23 15.91 7.90
CA GLN A 655 20.53 15.50 7.36
C GLN A 655 20.93 16.38 6.18
N SER A 656 22.23 16.67 6.08
CA SER A 656 22.79 17.35 4.92
C SER A 656 22.59 16.49 3.66
N THR A 657 22.25 17.13 2.53
CA THR A 657 22.13 16.47 1.22
C THR A 657 23.38 15.65 0.86
N PHE A 658 24.57 16.14 1.23
CA PHE A 658 25.82 15.43 1.04
C PHE A 658 25.94 14.16 1.91
N MET A 659 25.45 14.20 3.15
CA MET A 659 25.43 13.00 4.02
C MET A 659 24.54 11.91 3.46
N VAL A 660 23.33 12.25 3.00
CA VAL A 660 22.42 11.32 2.36
C VAL A 660 23.06 10.71 1.10
N GLU A 661 23.70 11.54 0.28
CA GLU A 661 24.42 11.13 -0.91
C GLU A 661 25.54 10.12 -0.59
N MET A 662 26.32 10.37 0.46
CA MET A 662 27.37 9.45 0.90
C MET A 662 26.83 8.16 1.50
N MET A 663 25.69 8.20 2.19
CA MET A 663 25.03 6.99 2.71
C MET A 663 24.52 6.09 1.58
N GLU A 664 23.92 6.66 0.54
CA GLU A 664 23.44 5.90 -0.63
C GLU A 664 24.62 5.31 -1.43
N ALA A 665 25.69 6.08 -1.64
CA ALA A 665 26.91 5.60 -2.27
C ALA A 665 27.58 4.49 -1.45
N ASN A 666 27.71 4.65 -0.13
CA ASN A 666 28.25 3.64 0.78
C ASN A 666 27.45 2.32 0.72
N LYS A 667 26.11 2.41 0.65
CA LYS A 667 25.27 1.23 0.52
C LYS A 667 25.58 0.45 -0.77
N ALA A 668 25.65 1.16 -1.90
CA ALA A 668 26.02 0.54 -3.16
C ALA A 668 27.42 -0.12 -3.10
N VAL A 669 28.42 0.62 -2.59
CA VAL A 669 29.79 0.12 -2.47
C VAL A 669 29.92 -1.12 -1.56
N ARG A 670 29.09 -1.22 -0.52
CA ARG A 670 29.14 -2.35 0.42
C ARG A 670 28.34 -3.57 -0.03
N LEU A 671 27.21 -3.37 -0.71
CA LEU A 671 26.24 -4.44 -0.98
C LEU A 671 26.23 -4.89 -2.44
N ALA A 672 26.75 -4.09 -3.35
CA ALA A 672 26.78 -4.45 -4.75
C ALA A 672 27.71 -5.65 -5.01
N THR A 673 27.29 -6.51 -5.91
CA THR A 673 28.04 -7.63 -6.43
C THR A 673 28.42 -7.36 -7.90
N ASP A 674 29.16 -8.25 -8.49
CA ASP A 674 29.47 -8.21 -9.91
C ASP A 674 28.24 -8.40 -10.83
N ARG A 675 27.09 -8.80 -10.27
CA ARG A 675 25.78 -8.91 -10.97
C ARG A 675 24.85 -7.74 -10.68
N SER A 676 25.29 -6.72 -9.98
CA SER A 676 24.48 -5.55 -9.65
C SER A 676 24.56 -4.49 -10.76
N LEU A 677 23.55 -3.63 -10.80
CA LEU A 677 23.48 -2.42 -11.61
C LEU A 677 23.63 -1.19 -10.74
N ILE A 678 24.61 -0.33 -11.02
CA ILE A 678 24.86 0.91 -10.27
C ILE A 678 24.63 2.12 -11.19
N LEU A 679 23.83 3.08 -10.74
CA LEU A 679 23.48 4.30 -11.47
C LEU A 679 23.73 5.52 -10.59
N PHE A 680 24.84 6.20 -10.81
CA PHE A 680 25.22 7.39 -10.03
C PHE A 680 25.17 8.65 -10.88
N ASP A 681 24.37 9.65 -10.46
CA ASP A 681 24.22 10.90 -11.15
C ASP A 681 24.76 12.05 -10.29
N GLU A 682 25.81 12.69 -10.77
CA GLU A 682 26.45 13.89 -10.20
C GLU A 682 26.95 13.73 -8.75
N LEU A 683 27.53 12.55 -8.43
CA LEU A 683 28.06 12.27 -7.09
C LEU A 683 29.22 13.22 -6.76
N GLY A 684 29.27 13.75 -5.51
CA GLY A 684 30.32 14.65 -5.01
C GLY A 684 30.00 16.14 -5.12
N ARG A 685 28.78 16.52 -5.55
CA ARG A 685 28.38 17.95 -5.70
C ARG A 685 28.12 18.68 -4.38
N GLY A 686 27.83 17.95 -3.31
CA GLY A 686 27.44 18.55 -2.02
C GLY A 686 28.59 19.09 -1.16
N THR A 687 29.83 19.10 -1.65
CA THR A 687 31.03 19.53 -0.92
C THR A 687 31.98 20.38 -1.78
N ALA A 688 33.20 20.71 -1.29
CA ALA A 688 34.17 21.42 -2.07
C ALA A 688 34.58 20.65 -3.33
N THR A 689 34.85 21.34 -4.43
CA THR A 689 35.02 20.74 -5.76
C THR A 689 36.08 19.64 -5.78
N TYR A 690 37.25 19.88 -5.17
CA TYR A 690 38.34 18.91 -5.14
C TYR A 690 38.04 17.70 -4.26
N ASP A 691 37.36 17.90 -3.12
CA ASP A 691 36.94 16.79 -2.24
C ASP A 691 35.92 15.92 -2.93
N GLY A 692 34.92 16.55 -3.58
CA GLY A 692 33.90 15.83 -4.34
C GLY A 692 34.49 15.03 -5.51
N MET A 693 35.42 15.62 -6.24
CA MET A 693 36.13 14.94 -7.34
C MET A 693 36.97 13.78 -6.84
N ALA A 694 37.73 13.94 -5.76
CA ALA A 694 38.55 12.88 -5.18
C ALA A 694 37.70 11.71 -4.69
N LEU A 695 36.56 11.98 -4.04
CA LEU A 695 35.60 10.95 -3.63
C LEU A 695 34.98 10.24 -4.83
N ALA A 696 34.53 10.97 -5.84
CA ALA A 696 33.93 10.40 -7.04
C ALA A 696 34.95 9.49 -7.77
N GLN A 697 36.20 9.95 -7.93
CA GLN A 697 37.27 9.15 -8.52
C GLN A 697 37.53 7.86 -7.74
N SER A 698 37.70 7.97 -6.41
CA SER A 698 37.94 6.80 -5.56
C SER A 698 36.81 5.79 -5.60
N ILE A 699 35.55 6.25 -5.67
CA ILE A 699 34.37 5.37 -5.80
C ILE A 699 34.36 4.67 -7.17
N ILE A 700 34.66 5.38 -8.26
CA ILE A 700 34.77 4.80 -9.61
C ILE A 700 35.85 3.69 -9.62
N GLU A 701 37.05 4.00 -9.12
CA GLU A 701 38.15 3.07 -9.03
C GLU A 701 37.78 1.84 -8.18
N TYR A 702 37.15 2.04 -7.04
CA TYR A 702 36.71 0.95 -6.16
C TYR A 702 35.67 0.04 -6.82
N ILE A 703 34.64 0.62 -7.47
CA ILE A 703 33.63 -0.16 -8.19
C ILE A 703 34.29 -0.94 -9.34
N HIS A 704 35.19 -0.30 -10.08
CA HIS A 704 35.91 -0.92 -11.21
C HIS A 704 36.76 -2.08 -10.75
N ASP A 705 37.65 -1.88 -9.76
CA ASP A 705 38.68 -2.84 -9.38
C ASP A 705 38.19 -3.93 -8.41
N LYS A 706 37.22 -3.60 -7.54
CA LYS A 706 36.80 -4.49 -6.44
C LYS A 706 35.41 -5.11 -6.64
N ILE A 707 34.48 -4.42 -7.26
CA ILE A 707 33.11 -4.89 -7.42
C ILE A 707 32.87 -5.44 -8.81
N GLY A 708 33.26 -4.71 -9.86
CA GLY A 708 33.04 -5.07 -11.26
C GLY A 708 31.58 -5.05 -11.69
N ALA A 709 30.70 -4.31 -11.02
CA ALA A 709 29.29 -4.17 -11.35
C ALA A 709 29.09 -3.37 -12.64
N LYS A 710 27.98 -3.64 -13.35
CA LYS A 710 27.58 -2.80 -14.49
C LYS A 710 27.18 -1.41 -13.97
N THR A 711 27.92 -0.38 -14.42
CA THR A 711 27.81 0.96 -13.84
C THR A 711 27.64 2.04 -14.90
N LEU A 712 26.65 2.92 -14.70
CA LEU A 712 26.54 4.21 -15.39
C LEU A 712 26.82 5.32 -14.40
N PHE A 713 27.85 6.11 -14.63
CA PHE A 713 28.28 7.19 -13.76
C PHE A 713 28.22 8.53 -14.51
N ALA A 714 27.27 9.37 -14.22
CA ALA A 714 27.18 10.69 -14.81
C ALA A 714 27.91 11.71 -13.92
N THR A 715 28.72 12.56 -14.54
CA THR A 715 29.52 13.54 -13.83
C THR A 715 29.67 14.86 -14.59
N HIS A 716 29.94 15.94 -13.84
CA HIS A 716 30.39 17.23 -14.38
C HIS A 716 31.89 17.46 -14.25
N TYR A 717 32.60 16.55 -13.59
CA TYR A 717 34.05 16.63 -13.46
C TYR A 717 34.69 16.09 -14.77
N HIS A 718 35.13 17.00 -15.65
CA HIS A 718 35.75 16.61 -16.91
C HIS A 718 37.09 15.86 -16.70
N GLU A 719 37.77 16.17 -15.60
CA GLU A 719 39.03 15.53 -15.22
C GLU A 719 38.90 14.02 -15.03
N LEU A 720 37.73 13.54 -14.62
CA LEU A 720 37.47 12.11 -14.46
C LEU A 720 37.43 11.33 -15.79
N THR A 721 37.30 12.04 -16.92
CA THR A 721 37.32 11.37 -18.24
C THR A 721 38.68 10.75 -18.58
N ASP A 722 39.75 11.26 -17.97
CA ASP A 722 41.12 10.69 -18.13
C ASP A 722 41.25 9.28 -17.51
N LEU A 723 40.33 8.90 -16.60
CA LEU A 723 40.34 7.56 -16.02
C LEU A 723 40.17 6.44 -17.05
N SER A 724 39.58 6.71 -18.20
CA SER A 724 39.49 5.73 -19.29
C SER A 724 40.86 5.33 -19.89
N GLN A 725 41.92 6.05 -19.58
CA GLN A 725 43.28 5.74 -19.97
C GLN A 725 43.98 4.75 -19.01
N THR A 726 43.47 4.67 -17.77
CA THR A 726 44.02 3.86 -16.69
C THR A 726 43.12 2.67 -16.29
N LEU A 727 41.82 2.79 -16.45
CA LEU A 727 40.81 1.78 -16.12
C LEU A 727 40.35 1.08 -17.41
N GLU A 728 40.80 -0.15 -17.64
CA GLU A 728 40.62 -0.88 -18.91
C GLU A 728 39.12 -1.12 -19.27
N HIS A 729 38.26 -1.25 -18.26
CA HIS A 729 36.81 -1.56 -18.45
C HIS A 729 35.89 -0.35 -18.35
N LEU A 730 36.46 0.86 -18.39
CA LEU A 730 35.71 2.12 -18.36
C LEU A 730 35.75 2.79 -19.74
N GLU A 731 34.59 3.11 -20.27
CA GLU A 731 34.46 3.95 -21.46
C GLU A 731 33.81 5.29 -21.18
N ASN A 732 34.26 6.33 -21.87
CA ASN A 732 33.62 7.63 -21.85
C ASN A 732 32.51 7.71 -22.90
N VAL A 733 31.37 8.26 -22.50
CA VAL A 733 30.28 8.63 -23.39
C VAL A 733 29.77 10.03 -23.06
N HIS A 734 29.21 10.70 -24.06
CA HIS A 734 28.67 12.04 -23.85
C HIS A 734 27.34 12.24 -24.55
N VAL A 735 26.55 13.21 -24.08
CA VAL A 735 25.34 13.63 -24.78
C VAL A 735 25.68 14.58 -25.89
N SER A 736 25.37 14.20 -27.14
CA SER A 736 25.67 14.98 -28.34
C SER A 736 24.91 16.29 -28.34
N THR A 737 25.60 17.34 -28.76
CA THR A 737 25.09 18.70 -28.94
C THR A 737 25.33 19.16 -30.36
N LEU A 738 24.45 19.96 -30.91
CA LEU A 738 24.64 20.64 -32.17
C LEU A 738 24.75 22.14 -31.93
N GLU A 739 25.88 22.74 -32.28
CA GLU A 739 26.10 24.18 -32.27
C GLU A 739 25.87 24.74 -33.65
N LYS A 740 24.86 25.58 -33.83
CA LYS A 740 24.57 26.29 -35.06
C LYS A 740 24.22 27.75 -34.78
N ASP A 741 24.92 28.67 -35.44
CA ASP A 741 24.71 30.13 -35.34
C ASP A 741 24.79 30.64 -33.87
N GLY A 742 25.70 30.06 -33.06
CA GLY A 742 25.87 30.41 -31.64
C GLY A 742 24.72 29.95 -30.75
N GLN A 743 23.83 29.08 -31.26
CA GLN A 743 22.81 28.40 -30.49
C GLN A 743 23.17 26.92 -30.31
N VAL A 744 23.09 26.41 -29.08
CA VAL A 744 23.30 25.00 -28.77
C VAL A 744 21.96 24.31 -28.68
N THR A 745 21.79 23.24 -29.47
CA THR A 745 20.63 22.34 -29.41
C THR A 745 21.08 21.00 -28.86
N PHE A 746 20.44 20.52 -27.80
CA PHE A 746 20.71 19.19 -27.27
C PHE A 746 20.03 18.14 -28.15
N LEU A 747 20.80 17.23 -28.70
CA LEU A 747 20.29 16.17 -29.54
C LEU A 747 19.72 14.99 -28.74
N HIS A 748 19.92 14.96 -27.41
CA HIS A 748 19.53 13.86 -26.53
C HIS A 748 20.07 12.49 -26.99
N LYS A 749 21.12 12.47 -27.79
CA LYS A 749 21.77 11.28 -28.35
C LYS A 749 23.10 11.04 -27.64
N ILE A 750 23.29 9.83 -27.14
CA ILE A 750 24.57 9.41 -26.56
C ILE A 750 25.55 9.06 -27.68
N ALA A 751 26.77 9.55 -27.57
CA ALA A 751 27.90 9.25 -28.45
C ALA A 751 29.13 8.82 -27.62
N GLN A 752 30.04 8.10 -28.25
CA GLN A 752 31.27 7.66 -27.62
C GLN A 752 32.27 8.80 -27.46
N GLY A 753 33.13 8.67 -26.47
CA GLY A 753 34.15 9.65 -26.11
C GLY A 753 33.69 10.70 -25.09
N PRO A 754 34.60 11.50 -24.55
CA PRO A 754 34.30 12.59 -23.63
C PRO A 754 33.61 13.77 -24.35
N ALA A 755 32.89 14.64 -23.63
CA ALA A 755 32.37 15.89 -24.20
C ALA A 755 33.53 16.88 -24.45
N ASP A 756 33.53 17.55 -25.60
CA ASP A 756 34.62 18.47 -26.01
C ASP A 756 34.68 19.78 -25.18
N LYS A 757 33.54 20.23 -24.59
CA LYS A 757 33.43 21.50 -23.88
C LYS A 757 32.35 21.47 -22.78
N SER A 758 32.49 22.38 -21.82
CA SER A 758 31.40 22.68 -20.88
C SER A 758 30.36 23.63 -21.54
N TYR A 759 29.05 23.37 -21.34
CA TYR A 759 27.98 24.13 -21.95
C TYR A 759 27.20 24.98 -20.95
N GLY A 760 27.72 25.21 -19.74
CA GLY A 760 27.02 25.93 -18.66
C GLY A 760 26.57 27.36 -19.07
N ILE A 761 27.41 28.12 -19.75
CA ILE A 761 27.10 29.48 -20.26
C ILE A 761 26.01 29.42 -21.34
N HIS A 762 26.01 28.41 -22.19
CA HIS A 762 24.98 28.21 -23.21
C HIS A 762 23.61 27.87 -22.59
N VAL A 763 23.59 27.08 -21.52
CA VAL A 763 22.34 26.79 -20.75
C VAL A 763 21.82 28.08 -20.10
N ALA A 764 22.71 28.91 -19.55
CA ALA A 764 22.34 30.22 -18.99
C ALA A 764 21.74 31.16 -20.06
N LYS A 765 22.26 31.11 -21.30
CA LYS A 765 21.69 31.83 -22.43
C LYS A 765 20.30 31.35 -22.81
N ILE A 766 20.07 30.03 -22.83
CA ILE A 766 18.74 29.43 -23.07
C ILE A 766 17.76 29.83 -21.96
N ALA A 767 18.24 29.96 -20.73
CA ALA A 767 17.44 30.44 -19.58
C ALA A 767 17.11 31.95 -19.64
N GLY A 768 17.61 32.68 -20.64
CA GLY A 768 17.32 34.10 -20.84
C GLY A 768 18.13 35.05 -19.96
N MET A 769 19.31 34.63 -19.48
CA MET A 769 20.20 35.56 -18.73
C MET A 769 20.71 36.72 -19.59
N PRO A 770 20.95 37.93 -18.99
CA PRO A 770 21.40 39.08 -19.72
C PRO A 770 22.73 38.84 -20.47
N GLU A 771 22.81 39.30 -21.71
CA GLU A 771 23.96 39.09 -22.60
C GLU A 771 25.30 39.62 -21.98
N GLU A 772 25.28 40.76 -21.29
CA GLU A 772 26.46 41.32 -20.61
C GLU A 772 27.02 40.40 -19.54
N LEU A 773 26.12 39.70 -18.77
CA LEU A 773 26.52 38.74 -17.77
C LEU A 773 27.15 37.51 -18.44
N LEU A 774 26.53 37.01 -19.53
CA LEU A 774 27.04 35.86 -20.30
C LEU A 774 28.43 36.13 -20.89
N GLN A 775 28.65 37.31 -21.48
CA GLN A 775 29.96 37.71 -22.01
C GLN A 775 31.02 37.83 -20.91
N ARG A 776 30.64 38.31 -19.70
CA ARG A 776 31.54 38.34 -18.57
C ARG A 776 31.88 36.93 -18.07
N ALA A 777 30.89 36.06 -17.98
CA ALA A 777 31.09 34.67 -17.58
C ALA A 777 32.02 33.93 -18.55
N ASP A 778 31.88 34.15 -19.86
CA ASP A 778 32.75 33.56 -20.89
C ASP A 778 34.22 34.01 -20.76
N ARG A 779 34.46 35.28 -20.53
CA ARG A 779 35.83 35.77 -20.27
C ARG A 779 36.45 35.21 -19.00
N ILE A 780 35.65 35.04 -17.93
CA ILE A 780 36.12 34.41 -16.70
C ILE A 780 36.45 32.94 -16.96
N LEU A 781 35.56 32.19 -17.65
CA LEU A 781 35.79 30.80 -18.01
C LEU A 781 37.10 30.61 -18.79
N GLN A 782 37.33 31.38 -19.83
CA GLN A 782 38.57 31.38 -20.60
C GLN A 782 39.83 31.66 -19.73
N THR A 783 39.70 32.54 -18.74
CA THR A 783 40.80 32.82 -17.80
C THR A 783 41.10 31.64 -16.89
N LEU A 784 40.04 30.96 -16.41
CA LEU A 784 40.16 29.78 -15.54
C LEU A 784 40.71 28.58 -16.30
N GLU A 785 40.25 28.33 -17.54
CA GLU A 785 40.74 27.22 -18.40
C GLU A 785 42.23 27.44 -18.75
N ASN A 786 42.68 28.69 -19.00
CA ASN A 786 44.09 29.01 -19.26
C ASN A 786 44.99 28.94 -18.00
N GLN A 787 44.40 28.95 -16.80
CA GLN A 787 45.12 28.84 -15.53
C GLN A 787 45.16 27.43 -14.98
N ALA A 788 44.42 26.50 -15.59
CA ALA A 788 44.49 25.08 -15.21
C ALA A 788 45.89 24.55 -15.46
N PRO A 789 46.60 23.94 -14.50
CA PRO A 789 47.90 23.36 -14.71
C PRO A 789 47.73 22.21 -15.72
N THR A 790 48.57 22.25 -16.79
CA THR A 790 48.78 21.08 -17.63
C THR A 790 49.13 19.91 -16.72
N ALA A 791 48.39 18.84 -16.79
CA ALA A 791 48.51 17.66 -15.92
C ALA A 791 49.98 17.23 -15.79
N PRO A 792 50.47 16.99 -14.56
CA PRO A 792 51.80 16.40 -14.40
C PRO A 792 51.71 14.98 -14.96
N THR A 793 52.60 14.68 -15.92
CA THR A 793 52.94 13.31 -16.34
C THR A 793 53.24 12.50 -15.06
N HIS A 794 52.36 11.61 -14.72
CA HIS A 794 52.57 10.69 -13.59
C HIS A 794 53.81 9.85 -13.86
N PRO A 795 54.79 9.84 -12.93
CA PRO A 795 55.84 8.81 -13.01
C PRO A 795 55.17 7.45 -12.80
N ALA A 796 55.63 6.46 -13.61
CA ALA A 796 55.18 5.09 -13.49
C ALA A 796 55.24 4.58 -12.04
N PRO A 797 54.29 3.77 -11.59
CA PRO A 797 54.27 3.27 -10.22
C PRO A 797 55.53 2.44 -9.97
N THR A 798 56.38 2.96 -9.08
CA THR A 798 57.43 2.16 -8.47
C THR A 798 56.76 1.10 -7.62
N VAL A 799 56.98 -0.16 -7.97
CA VAL A 799 56.60 -1.32 -7.17
C VAL A 799 57.28 -1.17 -5.82
N VAL A 800 56.51 -0.84 -4.81
CA VAL A 800 56.96 -0.92 -3.41
C VAL A 800 56.60 -2.35 -2.97
N GLU A 801 57.65 -3.16 -2.76
CA GLU A 801 57.52 -4.46 -2.10
C GLU A 801 56.87 -4.26 -0.74
N GLU A 802 55.78 -4.94 -0.50
CA GLU A 802 55.08 -4.95 0.79
C GLU A 802 55.99 -5.56 1.87
N PRO A 803 56.27 -4.86 2.98
CA PRO A 803 56.79 -5.52 4.15
C PRO A 803 55.63 -6.24 4.84
N SER A 804 55.73 -7.56 4.92
CA SER A 804 54.90 -8.42 5.77
C SER A 804 55.03 -7.96 7.23
N GLY A 805 54.08 -7.18 7.72
CA GLY A 805 54.02 -6.72 9.11
C GLY A 805 52.60 -6.42 9.50
N GLN A 806 52.15 -7.14 10.47
CA GLN A 806 50.93 -7.04 11.21
C GLN A 806 50.51 -5.58 11.46
N LEU A 807 49.35 -5.15 11.00
CA LEU A 807 48.79 -3.84 11.30
C LEU A 807 48.44 -3.74 12.78
N ASP A 808 49.24 -2.99 13.50
CA ASP A 808 48.97 -2.59 14.89
C ASP A 808 47.90 -1.45 14.84
N LEU A 809 46.70 -1.75 15.30
CA LEU A 809 45.52 -0.85 15.24
C LEU A 809 45.59 0.29 16.27
N PHE A 810 46.69 0.45 17.02
CA PHE A 810 46.92 1.48 18.06
C PHE A 810 48.27 2.18 17.86
N ALA A 811 48.46 2.83 16.72
CA ALA A 811 49.54 3.80 16.61
C ALA A 811 49.09 5.11 17.24
N ASP A 812 49.66 5.48 18.36
CA ASP A 812 49.46 6.76 19.02
C ASP A 812 49.77 7.92 18.04
N THR A 813 48.73 8.67 17.64
CA THR A 813 48.90 9.98 17.07
C THR A 813 49.63 10.84 18.10
N PRO A 814 50.67 11.60 17.74
CA PRO A 814 51.33 12.52 18.69
C PRO A 814 50.27 13.52 19.20
N SER A 815 49.87 13.41 20.45
CA SER A 815 48.92 14.32 21.07
C SER A 815 49.58 15.69 21.18
N HIS A 816 48.81 16.74 20.77
CA HIS A 816 49.29 18.12 20.94
C HIS A 816 49.40 18.38 22.45
N PRO A 817 50.50 19.01 22.93
CA PRO A 817 50.74 19.22 24.37
C PRO A 817 49.58 19.88 25.12
N VAL A 818 48.75 20.63 24.43
CA VAL A 818 47.53 21.28 24.97
C VAL A 818 46.42 20.31 25.28
N LEU A 819 46.31 19.17 24.54
CA LEU A 819 45.31 18.11 24.82
C LEU A 819 45.66 17.35 26.11
N ASP A 820 46.97 17.08 26.36
CA ASP A 820 47.45 16.45 27.59
C ASP A 820 47.25 17.32 28.83
N GLU A 821 47.33 18.68 28.67
CA GLU A 821 47.02 19.63 29.75
C GLU A 821 45.51 19.74 29.98
N LEU A 822 44.70 19.62 28.94
CA LEU A 822 43.23 19.64 29.01
C LEU A 822 42.66 18.41 29.70
N GLU A 823 43.21 17.24 29.40
CA GLU A 823 42.80 15.94 30.02
C GLU A 823 43.10 15.86 31.52
N LYS A 824 44.17 16.58 31.99
CA LYS A 824 44.57 16.65 33.38
C LYS A 824 43.83 17.71 34.19
N LEU A 825 42.90 18.42 33.60
CA LEU A 825 42.19 19.52 34.24
C LEU A 825 41.03 18.98 35.10
N ASP A 826 41.14 19.13 36.40
CA ASP A 826 40.08 18.69 37.34
C ASP A 826 38.99 19.77 37.47
N ILE A 827 38.07 19.77 36.48
CA ILE A 827 37.02 20.79 36.35
C ILE A 827 36.03 20.77 37.51
N TYR A 828 35.91 19.65 38.22
CA TYR A 828 34.95 19.49 39.32
C TYR A 828 35.39 20.11 40.64
N ASN A 829 36.70 20.38 40.78
CA ASN A 829 37.26 21.03 41.96
C ASN A 829 37.67 22.49 41.70
N MET A 830 37.32 23.06 40.57
CA MET A 830 37.62 24.46 40.20
C MET A 830 36.34 25.31 40.17
N THR A 831 36.47 26.58 40.51
CA THR A 831 35.37 27.53 40.30
C THR A 831 35.17 27.86 38.83
N PRO A 832 33.96 28.27 38.38
CA PRO A 832 33.70 28.64 36.99
C PRO A 832 34.68 29.72 36.43
N MET A 833 35.15 30.59 37.26
CA MET A 833 36.10 31.63 36.87
C MET A 833 37.51 31.08 36.61
N GLU A 834 37.95 30.13 37.45
CA GLU A 834 39.23 29.43 37.29
C GLU A 834 39.23 28.54 36.06
N VAL A 835 38.12 27.85 35.76
CA VAL A 835 37.98 27.08 34.53
C VAL A 835 38.07 27.98 33.28
N MET A 836 37.36 29.12 33.26
CA MET A 836 37.42 30.07 32.14
C MET A 836 38.84 30.63 31.94
N MET A 837 39.54 30.98 33.02
CA MET A 837 40.92 31.48 32.94
C MET A 837 41.86 30.39 32.38
N ARG A 838 41.73 29.16 32.84
CA ARG A 838 42.60 28.06 32.39
C ARG A 838 42.35 27.67 30.94
N VAL A 839 41.08 27.64 30.50
CA VAL A 839 40.71 27.42 29.10
C VAL A 839 41.21 28.56 28.20
N ALA A 840 41.19 29.83 28.66
CA ALA A 840 41.74 30.97 27.93
C ALA A 840 43.27 30.92 27.82
N GLU A 841 43.97 30.39 28.83
CA GLU A 841 45.45 30.13 28.79
C GLU A 841 45.78 29.00 27.78
N LEU A 842 45.03 27.90 27.81
CA LEU A 842 45.20 26.78 26.88
C LEU A 842 44.95 27.19 25.44
N LYS A 843 43.95 28.05 25.22
CA LYS A 843 43.65 28.61 23.86
C LYS A 843 44.79 29.52 23.33
N LYS A 844 45.61 30.13 24.19
CA LYS A 844 46.79 30.90 23.76
C LYS A 844 47.98 30.01 23.41
N LYS A 845 47.97 28.74 23.79
CA LYS A 845 49.03 27.75 23.51
C LYS A 845 48.71 26.91 22.27
N LEU A 846 47.45 26.96 21.80
CA LEU A 846 46.99 26.45 20.51
C LEU A 846 47.38 27.46 19.39
#